data_104f4b3b833a765c3c6054c07be14477
#
_entry.id   104f4b3b833a765c3c6054c07be14477
#
_cell.length_a   1.000
_cell.length_b   1.000
_cell.length_c   1.000
_cell.angle_alpha   90.00
_cell.angle_beta   90.00
_cell.angle_gamma   90.00
#
_symmetry.space_group_name_H-M   'P 1'
#
loop_
_entity.id
_entity.type
_entity.pdbx_description
1 polymer ?
#
loop_
_entity_poly.entity_id
_entity_poly.type
_entity_poly.pdbx_seq_one_letter_code
_entity_poly.pdbx_strand_id
1 'polypeptide(L)'
;MPLSPTISDVLDVKYPGPPAWSADGDFLAATTYEDDGNSLFVTDPAGDSPWKFVPEEGHVTEFAWSTTTPELLVATDAGELFLADPDERTTDLIRSGPEATASYTWSNDGTRFSFYRDGRPVVRDATTGAERSFDVPERGPFLDEERMFAWSDDALLAYRFVEDDTTHVGVIDVNSASGDTDELVWRTRGEMASSCPAWLADGRVVFDRRGEGGRVRRTIAADTETGEESVLVREIDRERGIVSSGAPTVSPDGTKIALSLPMDGWDHVHVVDAETEERTQLTEGLFEDKGVADATPRWLDDETLVFASNRNDPGQRHLFSVSIDCETTPLVETPGTNVHPRPAPDGETLAYVHADRTRSPELRVSSVADGEPRTRRLTRSSVEEWPTPPVEPERVEFESAGRCIDGYLLDPRQSDAVDDATDLPAVVCVHGGPMRQMRDGWHPSRAYGLFYTYHQYLAAKGYACLFVNYRGGIGYGREFRQAIAGSRGKDEIEDVARAGEYLKSLDYVDADSVAVWGLSYGGYATLQVLGTHPDVFSVGINLAGLADMELYRGWAEETKYPAAVSAEALRMGGEPWEVPERWDEASPATHMANYEVPLYNFHGTGDRYVNFEQLDVVVEALTDLEKEFDADHYPGENHVFSKRATWRRTFRKVERVLEDER
;
A
#
# COMPACT_ATOMS: atom_id res chain seq x y z
N MET A 1 17.10 -27.33 23.43
CA MET A 1 16.92 -26.34 22.36
C MET A 1 15.91 -25.32 22.84
N PRO A 2 16.15 -24.02 22.69
CA PRO A 2 15.09 -23.04 22.81
C PRO A 2 13.94 -23.44 21.85
N LEU A 3 12.71 -23.12 22.19
CA LEU A 3 11.56 -23.43 21.33
C LEU A 3 11.55 -22.41 20.17
N SER A 4 11.56 -22.87 18.94
CA SER A 4 11.33 -22.00 17.77
C SER A 4 9.88 -21.51 17.77
N PRO A 5 9.60 -20.30 17.19
CA PRO A 5 8.23 -19.88 16.94
C PRO A 5 7.50 -20.91 16.06
N THR A 6 6.18 -20.90 16.08
CA THR A 6 5.32 -21.78 15.28
C THR A 6 4.61 -20.99 14.18
N ILE A 7 4.05 -21.67 13.18
CA ILE A 7 3.18 -21.01 12.18
C ILE A 7 1.97 -20.33 12.84
N SER A 8 1.51 -20.81 14.00
CA SER A 8 0.48 -20.08 14.76
C SER A 8 0.99 -18.75 15.26
N ASP A 9 2.19 -18.69 15.82
CA ASP A 9 2.79 -17.44 16.31
C ASP A 9 2.98 -16.44 15.16
N VAL A 10 3.36 -16.90 13.96
CA VAL A 10 3.42 -16.09 12.75
C VAL A 10 2.06 -15.44 12.42
N LEU A 11 1.00 -16.25 12.49
CA LEU A 11 -0.36 -15.81 12.14
C LEU A 11 -1.04 -15.01 13.26
N ASP A 12 -0.51 -15.03 14.49
CA ASP A 12 -0.99 -14.24 15.62
C ASP A 12 -0.43 -12.81 15.65
N VAL A 13 0.49 -12.48 14.73
CA VAL A 13 1.03 -11.12 14.64
C VAL A 13 -0.05 -10.14 14.16
N LYS A 14 -0.23 -9.08 14.95
CA LYS A 14 -1.22 -8.03 14.69
C LYS A 14 -0.63 -6.91 13.84
N TYR A 15 -1.46 -6.36 12.98
CA TYR A 15 -1.09 -5.26 12.09
C TYR A 15 -2.08 -4.10 12.24
N PRO A 16 -1.73 -3.04 12.99
CA PRO A 16 -2.55 -1.85 13.08
C PRO A 16 -2.54 -1.10 11.75
N GLY A 17 -3.71 -0.62 11.35
CA GLY A 17 -3.87 0.32 10.24
C GLY A 17 -3.44 1.74 10.62
N PRO A 18 -3.53 2.70 9.67
CA PRO A 18 -3.30 4.10 9.95
C PRO A 18 -4.21 4.61 11.06
N PRO A 19 -3.67 5.32 12.06
CA PRO A 19 -4.49 5.92 13.12
C PRO A 19 -5.28 7.13 12.62
N ALA A 20 -6.38 7.47 13.32
CA ALA A 20 -7.12 8.72 13.13
C ALA A 20 -7.63 9.25 14.48
N TRP A 21 -7.62 10.57 14.63
CA TRP A 21 -8.07 11.28 15.81
C TRP A 21 -9.56 11.62 15.75
N SER A 22 -10.23 11.63 16.89
CA SER A 22 -11.52 12.32 17.06
C SER A 22 -11.35 13.84 16.86
N ALA A 23 -12.44 14.54 16.59
CA ALA A 23 -12.42 15.98 16.32
C ALA A 23 -11.88 16.83 17.49
N ASP A 24 -12.10 16.38 18.73
CA ASP A 24 -11.60 17.01 19.95
C ASP A 24 -10.20 16.56 20.37
N GLY A 25 -9.66 15.51 19.75
CA GLY A 25 -8.36 14.93 20.09
C GLY A 25 -8.35 14.03 21.33
N ASP A 26 -9.50 13.79 21.96
CA ASP A 26 -9.61 12.99 23.17
C ASP A 26 -9.50 11.48 22.89
N PHE A 27 -9.75 11.05 21.64
CA PHE A 27 -9.66 9.65 21.21
C PHE A 27 -8.84 9.45 19.96
N LEU A 28 -8.19 8.29 19.88
CA LEU A 28 -7.49 7.76 18.73
C LEU A 28 -8.07 6.42 18.35
N ALA A 29 -8.40 6.22 17.07
CA ALA A 29 -8.85 4.94 16.53
C ALA A 29 -7.92 4.41 15.44
N ALA A 30 -7.84 3.08 15.32
CA ALA A 30 -7.21 2.38 14.22
C ALA A 30 -7.86 1.01 14.02
N THR A 31 -7.94 0.54 12.77
CA THR A 31 -8.21 -0.88 12.54
C THR A 31 -7.02 -1.71 12.99
N THR A 32 -7.26 -2.92 13.45
CA THR A 32 -6.21 -3.87 13.78
C THR A 32 -6.57 -5.21 13.17
N TYR A 33 -5.70 -5.69 12.28
CA TYR A 33 -5.86 -7.04 11.73
C TYR A 33 -5.45 -8.07 12.77
N GLU A 34 -6.38 -8.96 13.08
CA GLU A 34 -6.18 -10.09 13.99
C GLU A 34 -7.20 -11.20 13.66
N ASP A 35 -6.88 -12.44 14.03
CA ASP A 35 -7.65 -13.63 13.65
C ASP A 35 -7.87 -13.73 12.13
N ASP A 36 -9.07 -13.56 11.61
CA ASP A 36 -9.38 -13.67 10.18
C ASP A 36 -9.81 -12.32 9.56
N GLY A 37 -9.61 -11.20 10.26
CA GLY A 37 -9.99 -9.88 9.74
C GLY A 37 -9.66 -8.71 10.65
N ASN A 38 -10.24 -7.56 10.38
CA ASN A 38 -10.00 -6.36 11.17
C ASN A 38 -11.04 -6.20 12.28
N SER A 39 -10.57 -5.78 13.45
CA SER A 39 -11.33 -5.16 14.52
C SER A 39 -11.03 -3.66 14.57
N LEU A 40 -11.81 -2.88 15.31
CA LEU A 40 -11.50 -1.50 15.63
C LEU A 40 -10.91 -1.41 17.04
N PHE A 41 -9.77 -0.74 17.16
CA PHE A 41 -9.14 -0.36 18.41
C PHE A 41 -9.31 1.14 18.62
N VAL A 42 -9.81 1.55 19.80
CA VAL A 42 -9.97 2.95 20.19
C VAL A 42 -9.35 3.14 21.58
N THR A 43 -8.69 4.27 21.80
CA THR A 43 -8.09 4.61 23.10
C THR A 43 -7.95 6.12 23.27
N ASP A 44 -7.79 6.58 24.50
CA ASP A 44 -7.28 7.92 24.78
C ASP A 44 -5.77 8.04 24.44
N PRO A 45 -5.22 9.25 24.31
CA PRO A 45 -3.79 9.45 23.97
C PRO A 45 -2.84 8.90 25.05
N ALA A 46 -3.31 8.72 26.28
CA ALA A 46 -2.55 8.12 27.35
C ALA A 46 -2.49 6.59 27.27
N GLY A 47 -3.39 5.96 26.51
CA GLY A 47 -3.52 4.51 26.41
C GLY A 47 -4.13 3.88 27.67
N ASP A 48 -4.79 4.70 28.52
CA ASP A 48 -5.32 4.25 29.80
C ASP A 48 -6.73 3.65 29.67
N SER A 49 -7.43 3.96 28.57
CA SER A 49 -8.83 3.57 28.33
C SER A 49 -9.02 2.81 27.01
N PRO A 50 -8.28 1.72 26.75
CA PRO A 50 -8.43 1.00 25.48
C PRO A 50 -9.81 0.34 25.38
N TRP A 51 -10.42 0.48 24.23
CA TRP A 51 -11.67 -0.19 23.86
C TRP A 51 -11.50 -0.87 22.51
N LYS A 52 -12.05 -2.06 22.39
CA LYS A 52 -12.01 -2.84 21.17
C LYS A 52 -13.42 -3.17 20.74
N PHE A 53 -13.76 -2.82 19.49
CA PHE A 53 -14.99 -3.23 18.84
C PHE A 53 -14.70 -4.39 17.88
N VAL A 54 -15.39 -5.49 18.10
CA VAL A 54 -15.40 -6.67 17.22
C VAL A 54 -16.86 -6.87 16.82
N PRO A 55 -17.21 -6.80 15.52
CA PRO A 55 -18.59 -7.05 15.09
C PRO A 55 -19.00 -8.49 15.38
N GLU A 56 -20.30 -8.74 15.56
CA GLU A 56 -20.83 -10.10 15.76
C GLU A 56 -20.72 -10.93 14.48
N GLU A 57 -20.89 -10.28 13.32
CA GLU A 57 -20.72 -10.89 12.01
C GLU A 57 -19.76 -10.06 11.15
N GLY A 58 -18.89 -10.75 10.42
CA GLY A 58 -17.93 -10.11 9.51
C GLY A 58 -16.76 -9.41 10.24
N HIS A 59 -16.16 -8.47 9.56
CA HIS A 59 -14.96 -7.74 9.99
C HIS A 59 -15.11 -6.25 9.69
N VAL A 60 -14.44 -5.42 10.48
CA VAL A 60 -14.39 -3.97 10.23
C VAL A 60 -13.65 -3.71 8.91
N THR A 61 -14.29 -3.02 7.99
CA THR A 61 -13.68 -2.60 6.72
C THR A 61 -13.17 -1.18 6.76
N GLU A 62 -13.90 -0.29 7.43
CA GLU A 62 -13.64 1.14 7.43
C GLU A 62 -14.22 1.79 8.70
N PHE A 63 -13.64 2.92 9.11
CA PHE A 63 -14.23 3.78 10.12
C PHE A 63 -14.01 5.25 9.75
N ALA A 64 -14.90 6.13 10.23
CA ALA A 64 -14.81 7.58 9.99
C ALA A 64 -15.28 8.36 11.22
N TRP A 65 -14.39 9.17 11.79
CA TRP A 65 -14.72 10.08 12.88
C TRP A 65 -15.67 11.18 12.41
N SER A 66 -16.64 11.53 13.23
CA SER A 66 -17.41 12.77 13.07
C SER A 66 -16.46 13.97 13.10
N THR A 67 -16.80 15.02 12.35
CA THR A 67 -16.04 16.27 12.30
C THR A 67 -16.28 17.18 13.47
N THR A 68 -17.30 16.91 14.32
CA THR A 68 -17.75 17.81 15.40
C THR A 68 -17.97 17.14 16.75
N THR A 69 -18.12 15.82 16.79
CA THR A 69 -18.36 15.02 18.00
C THR A 69 -17.34 13.88 18.11
N PRO A 70 -17.12 13.28 19.28
CA PRO A 70 -16.25 12.10 19.43
C PRO A 70 -16.91 10.79 18.95
N GLU A 71 -17.99 10.85 18.19
CA GLU A 71 -18.62 9.68 17.61
C GLU A 71 -17.93 9.24 16.31
N LEU A 72 -17.98 7.94 15.99
CA LEU A 72 -17.42 7.42 14.76
C LEU A 72 -18.35 6.41 14.09
N LEU A 73 -18.37 6.45 12.77
CA LEU A 73 -18.98 5.41 11.93
C LEU A 73 -18.03 4.22 11.85
N VAL A 74 -18.59 3.00 11.94
CA VAL A 74 -17.84 1.75 11.78
C VAL A 74 -18.60 0.86 10.80
N ALA A 75 -17.98 0.57 9.66
CA ALA A 75 -18.55 -0.28 8.61
C ALA A 75 -17.93 -1.69 8.65
N THR A 76 -18.73 -2.70 8.26
CA THR A 76 -18.30 -4.10 8.20
C THR A 76 -18.52 -4.70 6.82
N ASP A 77 -17.79 -5.77 6.52
CA ASP A 77 -17.97 -6.57 5.29
C ASP A 77 -19.26 -7.41 5.30
N ALA A 78 -19.95 -7.50 6.44
CA ALA A 78 -21.31 -8.04 6.54
C ALA A 78 -22.40 -7.05 6.06
N GLY A 79 -22.02 -5.82 5.66
CA GLY A 79 -22.92 -4.77 5.23
C GLY A 79 -23.61 -4.03 6.39
N GLU A 80 -23.03 -4.08 7.57
CA GLU A 80 -23.49 -3.35 8.75
C GLU A 80 -22.75 -2.03 8.91
N LEU A 81 -23.46 -1.00 9.37
CA LEU A 81 -22.94 0.29 9.75
C LEU A 81 -23.37 0.62 11.17
N PHE A 82 -22.39 0.87 12.01
CA PHE A 82 -22.60 1.27 13.41
C PHE A 82 -22.21 2.73 13.61
N LEU A 83 -22.89 3.39 14.53
CA LEU A 83 -22.44 4.63 15.17
C LEU A 83 -21.90 4.24 16.55
N ALA A 84 -20.63 4.54 16.78
CA ALA A 84 -19.91 4.19 18.00
C ALA A 84 -19.64 5.44 18.85
N ASP A 85 -19.86 5.33 20.16
CA ASP A 85 -19.50 6.32 21.16
C ASP A 85 -18.40 5.74 22.07
N PRO A 86 -17.15 6.23 21.95
CA PRO A 86 -16.04 5.73 22.75
C PRO A 86 -16.11 6.08 24.23
N ASP A 87 -16.72 7.21 24.61
CA ASP A 87 -16.88 7.62 26.00
C ASP A 87 -17.78 6.65 26.76
N GLU A 88 -18.92 6.31 26.18
CA GLU A 88 -19.87 5.36 26.74
C GLU A 88 -19.52 3.90 26.39
N ARG A 89 -18.61 3.69 25.43
CA ARG A 89 -18.23 2.37 24.85
C ARG A 89 -19.44 1.62 24.33
N THR A 90 -20.32 2.34 23.65
CA THR A 90 -21.53 1.80 23.03
C THR A 90 -21.45 1.84 21.52
N THR A 91 -22.25 0.99 20.87
CA THR A 91 -22.40 0.97 19.43
C THR A 91 -23.86 0.77 19.07
N ASP A 92 -24.40 1.65 18.26
CA ASP A 92 -25.75 1.56 17.74
C ASP A 92 -25.69 1.12 16.27
N LEU A 93 -26.38 0.02 15.94
CA LEU A 93 -26.54 -0.40 14.56
C LEU A 93 -27.49 0.57 13.85
N ILE A 94 -26.96 1.41 12.98
CA ILE A 94 -27.75 2.42 12.25
C ILE A 94 -28.16 1.99 10.87
N ARG A 95 -27.52 0.94 10.31
CA ARG A 95 -27.89 0.36 9.02
C ARG A 95 -27.40 -1.10 8.93
N SER A 96 -28.21 -1.96 8.30
CA SER A 96 -27.80 -3.28 7.85
C SER A 96 -28.45 -3.59 6.50
N GLY A 97 -27.76 -4.34 5.64
CA GLY A 97 -28.30 -4.74 4.33
C GLY A 97 -27.22 -5.37 3.44
N PRO A 98 -27.62 -6.12 2.42
CA PRO A 98 -26.69 -6.84 1.55
C PRO A 98 -25.98 -5.93 0.52
N GLU A 99 -26.35 -4.65 0.46
CA GLU A 99 -25.80 -3.72 -0.53
C GLU A 99 -24.35 -3.36 -0.16
N ALA A 100 -23.47 -3.40 -1.14
CA ALA A 100 -22.07 -3.00 -0.96
C ALA A 100 -21.97 -1.50 -0.66
N THR A 101 -21.37 -1.14 0.46
CA THR A 101 -21.13 0.25 0.87
C THR A 101 -19.65 0.49 1.17
N ALA A 102 -19.18 1.70 0.89
CA ALA A 102 -17.78 2.08 1.10
C ALA A 102 -17.58 3.60 1.14
N SER A 103 -16.41 4.02 1.64
CA SER A 103 -15.90 5.40 1.57
C SER A 103 -16.75 6.38 2.36
N TYR A 104 -16.93 6.13 3.64
CA TYR A 104 -17.70 7.00 4.52
C TYR A 104 -16.96 8.31 4.82
N THR A 105 -17.63 9.45 4.60
CA THR A 105 -17.06 10.79 4.83
C THR A 105 -18.11 11.73 5.41
N TRP A 106 -17.83 12.29 6.58
CA TRP A 106 -18.68 13.27 7.24
C TRP A 106 -18.63 14.63 6.54
N SER A 107 -19.75 15.36 6.55
CA SER A 107 -19.79 16.78 6.20
C SER A 107 -19.03 17.62 7.20
N ASN A 108 -18.56 18.81 6.79
CA ASN A 108 -17.74 19.68 7.64
C ASN A 108 -18.49 20.11 8.93
N ASP A 109 -19.83 20.22 8.86
CA ASP A 109 -20.70 20.56 9.98
C ASP A 109 -21.13 19.37 10.87
N GLY A 110 -20.71 18.15 10.51
CA GLY A 110 -21.04 16.92 11.26
C GLY A 110 -22.52 16.52 11.21
N THR A 111 -23.37 17.17 10.41
CA THR A 111 -24.80 16.88 10.36
C THR A 111 -25.17 15.76 9.40
N ARG A 112 -24.31 15.48 8.43
CA ARG A 112 -24.50 14.49 7.38
C ARG A 112 -23.24 13.71 7.14
N PHE A 113 -23.35 12.56 6.46
CA PHE A 113 -22.22 11.84 5.89
C PHE A 113 -22.58 11.26 4.53
N SER A 114 -21.56 11.15 3.67
CA SER A 114 -21.64 10.53 2.35
C SER A 114 -21.00 9.16 2.34
N PHE A 115 -21.47 8.30 1.45
CA PHE A 115 -20.88 6.98 1.16
C PHE A 115 -21.33 6.51 -0.22
N TYR A 116 -20.67 5.50 -0.78
CA TYR A 116 -21.18 4.79 -1.95
C TYR A 116 -22.08 3.63 -1.53
N ARG A 117 -23.18 3.44 -2.24
CA ARG A 117 -24.03 2.26 -2.18
C ARG A 117 -24.26 1.73 -3.59
N ASP A 118 -23.81 0.47 -3.83
CA ASP A 118 -23.82 -0.13 -5.16
C ASP A 118 -23.18 0.78 -6.23
N GLY A 119 -22.10 1.45 -5.86
CA GLY A 119 -21.36 2.37 -6.72
C GLY A 119 -21.88 3.80 -6.79
N ARG A 120 -23.08 4.11 -6.28
CA ARG A 120 -23.69 5.45 -6.33
C ARG A 120 -23.47 6.25 -5.06
N PRO A 121 -23.23 7.57 -5.15
CA PRO A 121 -23.18 8.44 -3.98
C PRO A 121 -24.51 8.46 -3.25
N VAL A 122 -24.44 8.37 -1.93
CA VAL A 122 -25.57 8.52 -1.01
C VAL A 122 -25.16 9.51 0.08
N VAL A 123 -26.07 10.38 0.47
CA VAL A 123 -25.96 11.25 1.62
C VAL A 123 -27.01 10.87 2.64
N ARG A 124 -26.58 10.70 3.90
CA ARG A 124 -27.44 10.41 5.04
C ARG A 124 -27.37 11.53 6.08
N ASP A 125 -28.53 11.95 6.54
CA ASP A 125 -28.67 12.84 7.70
C ASP A 125 -28.39 12.02 8.97
N ALA A 126 -27.45 12.48 9.78
CA ALA A 126 -26.97 11.76 10.96
C ALA A 126 -28.03 11.67 12.07
N THR A 127 -28.91 12.69 12.17
CA THR A 127 -29.92 12.79 13.24
C THR A 127 -31.19 12.02 12.88
N THR A 128 -31.70 12.24 11.66
CA THR A 128 -33.00 11.66 11.24
C THR A 128 -32.86 10.30 10.60
N GLY A 129 -31.67 9.95 10.14
CA GLY A 129 -31.41 8.75 9.37
C GLY A 129 -31.95 8.80 7.93
N ALA A 130 -32.45 9.95 7.47
CA ALA A 130 -32.93 10.11 6.10
C ALA A 130 -31.80 9.99 5.10
N GLU A 131 -32.01 9.16 4.06
CA GLU A 131 -31.01 8.93 3.02
C GLU A 131 -31.49 9.48 1.67
N ARG A 132 -30.55 10.02 0.91
CA ARG A 132 -30.75 10.43 -0.48
C ARG A 132 -29.66 9.81 -1.35
N SER A 133 -30.05 9.07 -2.37
CA SER A 133 -29.18 8.57 -3.44
C SER A 133 -29.26 9.52 -4.62
N PHE A 134 -28.13 9.75 -5.30
CA PHE A 134 -28.02 10.63 -6.45
C PHE A 134 -27.93 9.82 -7.75
N ASP A 135 -28.69 10.22 -8.76
CA ASP A 135 -28.65 9.57 -10.08
C ASP A 135 -27.55 10.18 -10.96
N VAL A 136 -26.32 9.88 -10.60
CA VAL A 136 -25.10 10.39 -11.22
C VAL A 136 -24.19 9.19 -11.59
N PRO A 137 -23.12 9.39 -12.39
CA PRO A 137 -22.20 8.31 -12.75
C PRO A 137 -21.64 7.56 -11.54
N GLU A 138 -21.46 6.25 -11.70
CA GLU A 138 -21.12 5.32 -10.63
C GLU A 138 -19.60 5.26 -10.37
N ARG A 139 -19.23 4.91 -9.13
CA ARG A 139 -17.87 4.51 -8.77
C ARG A 139 -17.47 3.26 -9.57
N GLY A 140 -16.24 3.25 -10.10
CA GLY A 140 -15.67 2.05 -10.71
C GLY A 140 -15.24 1.00 -9.67
N PRO A 141 -15.05 -0.26 -10.09
CA PRO A 141 -14.73 -1.37 -9.20
C PRO A 141 -13.36 -1.29 -8.52
N PHE A 142 -12.42 -0.49 -9.04
CA PHE A 142 -11.02 -0.42 -8.57
C PHE A 142 -10.64 0.91 -7.90
N LEU A 143 -11.62 1.69 -7.47
CA LEU A 143 -11.36 2.91 -6.72
C LEU A 143 -11.32 2.62 -5.21
N ASP A 144 -10.28 1.93 -4.76
CA ASP A 144 -10.04 1.61 -3.34
C ASP A 144 -9.03 2.61 -2.74
N GLU A 145 -9.30 3.91 -2.88
CA GLU A 145 -8.40 4.94 -2.35
C GLU A 145 -9.05 5.71 -1.19
N GLU A 146 -8.22 6.13 -0.24
CA GLU A 146 -8.63 7.13 0.75
C GLU A 146 -9.15 8.40 0.05
N ARG A 147 -10.17 9.06 0.60
CA ARG A 147 -10.74 10.32 0.11
C ARG A 147 -11.47 10.22 -1.25
N MET A 148 -12.47 9.38 -1.26
CA MET A 148 -13.35 9.29 -2.42
C MET A 148 -14.33 10.46 -2.50
N PHE A 149 -14.59 11.12 -1.38
CA PHE A 149 -15.46 12.29 -1.24
C PHE A 149 -14.74 13.47 -0.60
N ALA A 150 -15.17 14.66 -0.95
CA ALA A 150 -14.81 15.92 -0.27
C ALA A 150 -16.02 16.84 -0.19
N TRP A 151 -16.37 17.25 1.03
CA TRP A 151 -17.44 18.20 1.29
C TRP A 151 -16.92 19.64 1.23
N SER A 152 -17.69 20.54 0.59
CA SER A 152 -17.51 21.98 0.75
C SER A 152 -18.38 22.53 1.89
N ASP A 153 -18.13 23.75 2.32
CA ASP A 153 -18.94 24.42 3.32
C ASP A 153 -20.34 24.78 2.77
N ASP A 154 -20.50 24.93 1.47
CA ASP A 154 -21.75 25.25 0.79
C ASP A 154 -22.61 24.03 0.44
N ALA A 155 -22.34 22.88 1.07
CA ALA A 155 -23.03 21.60 0.83
C ALA A 155 -22.89 21.08 -0.61
N LEU A 156 -21.78 21.39 -1.28
CA LEU A 156 -21.35 20.68 -2.47
C LEU A 156 -20.53 19.44 -2.07
N LEU A 157 -20.74 18.35 -2.78
CA LEU A 157 -20.04 17.10 -2.56
C LEU A 157 -19.24 16.74 -3.81
N ALA A 158 -17.91 16.87 -3.74
CA ALA A 158 -17.03 16.34 -4.76
C ALA A 158 -16.86 14.83 -4.55
N TYR A 159 -16.91 14.05 -5.65
CA TYR A 159 -16.82 12.59 -5.62
C TYR A 159 -16.08 12.04 -6.84
N ARG A 160 -15.59 10.79 -6.75
CA ARG A 160 -14.92 10.12 -7.87
C ARG A 160 -15.85 9.10 -8.53
N PHE A 161 -15.77 9.01 -9.86
CA PHE A 161 -16.51 8.04 -10.65
C PHE A 161 -15.69 7.56 -11.85
N VAL A 162 -16.15 6.48 -12.51
CA VAL A 162 -15.56 5.97 -13.74
C VAL A 162 -16.56 6.10 -14.88
N GLU A 163 -16.11 6.64 -15.99
CA GLU A 163 -16.86 6.70 -17.26
C GLU A 163 -15.89 6.51 -18.42
N ASP A 164 -16.26 5.74 -19.41
CA ASP A 164 -15.41 5.41 -20.59
C ASP A 164 -13.99 4.97 -20.19
N ASP A 165 -13.90 4.07 -19.20
CA ASP A 165 -12.67 3.51 -18.65
C ASP A 165 -11.69 4.57 -18.08
N THR A 166 -12.18 5.74 -17.77
CA THR A 166 -11.42 6.86 -17.23
C THR A 166 -12.02 7.32 -15.90
N THR A 167 -11.16 7.58 -14.92
CA THR A 167 -11.57 8.14 -13.63
C THR A 167 -11.84 9.64 -13.77
N HIS A 168 -12.90 10.10 -13.16
CA HIS A 168 -13.36 11.47 -13.15
C HIS A 168 -13.64 11.99 -11.74
N VAL A 169 -13.69 13.30 -11.59
CA VAL A 169 -14.24 14.00 -10.42
C VAL A 169 -15.54 14.68 -10.86
N GLY A 170 -16.59 14.49 -10.08
CA GLY A 170 -17.88 15.17 -10.21
C GLY A 170 -18.20 15.96 -8.94
N VAL A 171 -19.06 16.96 -9.05
CA VAL A 171 -19.57 17.75 -7.93
C VAL A 171 -21.09 17.72 -7.94
N ILE A 172 -21.66 17.37 -6.81
CA ILE A 172 -23.10 17.24 -6.57
C ILE A 172 -23.55 18.38 -5.67
N ASP A 173 -24.66 19.06 -6.00
CA ASP A 173 -25.39 19.91 -5.05
C ASP A 173 -26.34 19.00 -4.21
N VAL A 174 -25.96 18.75 -2.95
CA VAL A 174 -26.75 17.88 -2.06
C VAL A 174 -28.09 18.48 -1.64
N ASN A 175 -28.33 19.77 -1.87
CA ASN A 175 -29.58 20.46 -1.57
C ASN A 175 -30.51 20.57 -2.79
N SER A 176 -30.07 20.18 -4.00
CA SER A 176 -30.90 20.18 -5.21
C SER A 176 -32.17 19.34 -5.00
N ALA A 177 -33.23 19.58 -5.76
CA ALA A 177 -34.47 18.78 -5.65
C ALA A 177 -34.21 17.35 -6.15
N SER A 178 -34.77 16.34 -5.47
CA SER A 178 -34.65 14.94 -5.89
C SER A 178 -35.25 14.72 -7.28
N GLY A 179 -34.45 14.13 -8.20
CA GLY A 179 -34.84 13.86 -9.57
C GLY A 179 -34.68 15.08 -10.50
N ASP A 180 -34.00 16.13 -10.06
CA ASP A 180 -33.57 17.22 -10.92
C ASP A 180 -32.42 16.75 -11.82
N THR A 181 -32.45 17.13 -13.10
CA THR A 181 -31.33 16.87 -14.05
C THR A 181 -30.05 17.60 -13.71
N ASP A 182 -30.11 18.51 -12.74
CA ASP A 182 -29.02 19.38 -12.30
C ASP A 182 -28.37 18.93 -10.98
N GLU A 183 -28.56 17.67 -10.56
CA GLU A 183 -27.86 17.12 -9.37
C GLU A 183 -26.34 17.17 -9.53
N LEU A 184 -25.83 16.86 -10.73
CA LEU A 184 -24.40 16.96 -11.07
C LEU A 184 -24.11 18.37 -11.62
N VAL A 185 -23.65 19.27 -10.74
CA VAL A 185 -23.41 20.68 -11.10
C VAL A 185 -22.14 20.87 -11.90
N TRP A 186 -21.13 20.01 -11.73
CA TRP A 186 -19.88 20.05 -12.46
C TRP A 186 -19.21 18.68 -12.54
N ARG A 187 -18.40 18.45 -13.58
CA ARG A 187 -17.56 17.26 -13.73
C ARG A 187 -16.33 17.54 -14.60
N THR A 188 -15.27 16.75 -14.37
CA THR A 188 -14.12 16.73 -15.29
C THR A 188 -14.53 16.16 -16.65
N ARG A 189 -13.80 16.54 -17.69
CA ARG A 189 -14.00 16.10 -19.07
C ARG A 189 -12.66 15.68 -19.67
N GLY A 190 -12.70 14.84 -20.70
CA GLY A 190 -11.53 14.38 -21.43
C GLY A 190 -11.04 13.00 -20.96
N GLU A 191 -9.94 12.54 -21.55
CA GLU A 191 -9.44 11.18 -21.41
C GLU A 191 -8.48 10.99 -20.21
N MET A 192 -8.19 12.05 -19.44
CA MET A 192 -7.25 11.97 -18.33
C MET A 192 -7.92 11.47 -17.06
N ALA A 193 -7.36 10.42 -16.45
CA ALA A 193 -7.75 9.96 -15.13
C ALA A 193 -7.56 11.06 -14.08
N SER A 194 -8.53 11.21 -13.18
CA SER A 194 -8.52 12.18 -12.08
C SER A 194 -8.43 11.43 -10.73
N SER A 195 -7.78 12.06 -9.74
CA SER A 195 -7.58 11.49 -8.41
C SER A 195 -8.27 12.32 -7.33
N CYS A 196 -8.23 11.85 -6.10
CA CYS A 196 -8.86 12.38 -4.89
C CYS A 196 -9.12 13.90 -4.91
N PRO A 197 -10.37 14.35 -4.82
CA PRO A 197 -10.71 15.77 -4.75
C PRO A 197 -10.45 16.34 -3.35
N ALA A 198 -10.17 17.67 -3.31
CA ALA A 198 -10.16 18.47 -2.09
C ALA A 198 -10.67 19.89 -2.43
N TRP A 199 -11.25 20.60 -1.45
CA TRP A 199 -11.73 21.97 -1.63
C TRP A 199 -10.73 22.99 -1.13
N LEU A 200 -10.59 24.09 -1.87
CA LEU A 200 -9.90 25.30 -1.45
C LEU A 200 -10.88 26.27 -0.77
N ALA A 201 -10.38 27.18 0.04
CA ALA A 201 -11.20 28.18 0.71
C ALA A 201 -11.93 29.13 -0.26
N ASP A 202 -11.42 29.29 -1.49
CA ASP A 202 -12.04 30.10 -2.53
C ASP A 202 -13.15 29.38 -3.33
N GLY A 203 -13.50 28.13 -2.94
CA GLY A 203 -14.56 27.32 -3.56
C GLY A 203 -14.11 26.53 -4.78
N ARG A 204 -12.83 26.57 -5.18
CA ARG A 204 -12.29 25.68 -6.22
C ARG A 204 -12.04 24.28 -5.70
N VAL A 205 -12.23 23.27 -6.57
CA VAL A 205 -11.88 21.87 -6.28
C VAL A 205 -10.50 21.54 -6.86
N VAL A 206 -9.64 20.91 -6.02
CA VAL A 206 -8.30 20.47 -6.42
C VAL A 206 -8.28 18.96 -6.61
N PHE A 207 -7.63 18.52 -7.68
CA PHE A 207 -7.43 17.11 -7.99
C PHE A 207 -6.24 16.92 -8.93
N ASP A 208 -5.74 15.67 -9.02
CA ASP A 208 -4.73 15.29 -10.00
C ASP A 208 -5.38 14.68 -11.24
N ARG A 209 -4.84 15.04 -12.40
CA ARG A 209 -5.21 14.47 -13.69
C ARG A 209 -3.99 13.87 -14.38
N ARG A 210 -4.13 12.61 -14.85
CA ARG A 210 -3.09 11.89 -15.58
C ARG A 210 -3.52 11.65 -17.02
N GLY A 211 -2.60 11.75 -17.92
CA GLY A 211 -2.86 11.56 -19.36
C GLY A 211 -1.65 11.06 -20.11
N GLU A 212 -1.81 10.90 -21.43
CA GLU A 212 -0.79 10.42 -22.36
C GLU A 212 -0.20 9.06 -21.91
N GLY A 213 -1.08 8.10 -21.47
CA GLY A 213 -0.63 6.82 -20.95
C GLY A 213 0.26 6.93 -19.71
N GLY A 214 -0.04 7.87 -18.79
CA GLY A 214 0.74 8.07 -17.56
C GLY A 214 2.00 8.92 -17.73
N ARG A 215 2.21 9.54 -18.90
CA ARG A 215 3.40 10.37 -19.18
C ARG A 215 3.26 11.85 -18.78
N VAL A 216 2.04 12.27 -18.47
CA VAL A 216 1.73 13.62 -18.02
C VAL A 216 0.87 13.56 -16.77
N ARG A 217 1.25 14.32 -15.74
CA ARG A 217 0.45 14.59 -14.55
C ARG A 217 0.22 16.08 -14.40
N ARG A 218 -0.98 16.47 -14.01
CA ARG A 218 -1.33 17.85 -13.67
C ARG A 218 -2.11 17.86 -12.37
N THR A 219 -1.71 18.71 -11.43
CA THR A 219 -2.56 19.11 -10.30
C THR A 219 -3.33 20.34 -10.77
N ILE A 220 -4.65 20.28 -10.68
CA ILE A 220 -5.58 21.26 -11.23
C ILE A 220 -6.43 21.80 -10.10
N ALA A 221 -6.67 23.12 -10.09
CA ALA A 221 -7.74 23.76 -9.36
C ALA A 221 -8.84 24.18 -10.35
N ALA A 222 -10.08 23.74 -10.11
CA ALA A 222 -11.21 24.02 -10.98
C ALA A 222 -12.29 24.82 -10.24
N ASP A 223 -12.74 25.89 -10.84
CA ASP A 223 -13.95 26.62 -10.45
C ASP A 223 -15.18 25.85 -10.97
N THR A 224 -16.01 25.37 -10.08
CA THR A 224 -17.14 24.52 -10.43
C THR A 224 -18.34 25.27 -10.97
N GLU A 225 -18.41 26.61 -10.79
CA GLU A 225 -19.46 27.48 -11.33
C GLU A 225 -19.14 27.92 -12.75
N THR A 226 -17.91 28.40 -13.00
CA THR A 226 -17.50 28.87 -14.32
C THR A 226 -16.96 27.79 -15.23
N GLY A 227 -16.44 26.70 -14.64
CA GLY A 227 -15.77 25.63 -15.34
C GLY A 227 -14.32 25.98 -15.74
N GLU A 228 -13.76 27.08 -15.24
CA GLU A 228 -12.36 27.44 -15.48
C GLU A 228 -11.43 26.50 -14.69
N GLU A 229 -10.34 26.06 -15.33
CA GLU A 229 -9.33 25.18 -14.75
C GLU A 229 -7.96 25.87 -14.77
N SER A 230 -7.30 25.95 -13.61
CA SER A 230 -5.90 26.38 -13.45
C SER A 230 -5.00 25.15 -13.24
N VAL A 231 -3.89 25.09 -13.99
CA VAL A 231 -2.88 24.03 -13.82
C VAL A 231 -1.82 24.51 -12.83
N LEU A 232 -1.92 24.08 -11.58
CA LEU A 232 -1.03 24.48 -10.48
C LEU A 232 0.35 23.80 -10.58
N VAL A 233 0.36 22.49 -10.94
CA VAL A 233 1.59 21.72 -11.13
C VAL A 233 1.50 20.91 -12.40
N ARG A 234 2.62 20.80 -13.11
CA ARG A 234 2.74 19.97 -14.30
C ARG A 234 4.03 19.16 -14.26
N GLU A 235 3.89 17.84 -14.34
CA GLU A 235 4.99 16.90 -14.54
C GLU A 235 4.88 16.29 -15.94
N ILE A 236 6.01 16.10 -16.61
CA ILE A 236 6.08 15.42 -17.91
C ILE A 236 7.30 14.51 -17.90
N ASP A 237 7.07 13.24 -18.15
CA ASP A 237 8.12 12.29 -18.47
C ASP A 237 7.65 11.44 -19.66
N ARG A 238 8.13 11.78 -20.86
CA ARG A 238 7.72 11.13 -22.10
C ARG A 238 8.43 9.80 -22.36
N GLU A 239 9.54 9.58 -21.70
CA GLU A 239 10.36 8.40 -21.91
C GLU A 239 9.97 7.26 -20.94
N ARG A 240 9.83 7.60 -19.67
CA ARG A 240 9.68 6.60 -18.61
C ARG A 240 8.31 6.64 -17.91
N GLY A 241 7.54 7.69 -18.17
CA GLY A 241 6.26 7.93 -17.51
C GLY A 241 6.39 8.43 -16.06
N ILE A 242 5.27 8.86 -15.51
CA ILE A 242 5.19 9.39 -14.14
C ILE A 242 4.67 8.29 -13.23
N VAL A 243 5.54 7.82 -12.38
CA VAL A 243 5.22 6.87 -11.34
C VAL A 243 4.74 7.62 -10.10
N SER A 244 3.63 7.19 -9.54
CA SER A 244 2.81 7.86 -8.55
C SER A 244 3.56 8.59 -7.44
N SER A 245 3.12 9.79 -7.19
CA SER A 245 3.22 10.53 -5.93
C SER A 245 1.82 10.60 -5.30
N GLY A 246 1.73 10.82 -4.00
CA GLY A 246 0.45 10.90 -3.28
C GLY A 246 -0.49 11.99 -3.78
N ALA A 247 -1.75 11.94 -3.40
CA ALA A 247 -2.74 12.94 -3.70
C ALA A 247 -2.42 14.30 -3.05
N PRO A 248 -2.86 15.43 -3.64
CA PRO A 248 -2.71 16.75 -3.04
C PRO A 248 -3.44 16.82 -1.68
N THR A 249 -2.87 17.54 -0.72
CA THR A 249 -3.50 17.86 0.56
C THR A 249 -3.60 19.35 0.77
N VAL A 250 -4.80 19.82 1.10
CA VAL A 250 -5.08 21.25 1.33
C VAL A 250 -4.80 21.59 2.79
N SER A 251 -4.24 22.80 3.04
CA SER A 251 -4.01 23.34 4.38
C SER A 251 -5.31 23.54 5.14
N PRO A 252 -5.31 23.57 6.49
CA PRO A 252 -6.52 23.82 7.28
C PRO A 252 -7.25 25.11 6.89
N ASP A 253 -6.53 26.19 6.59
CA ASP A 253 -7.09 27.47 6.12
C ASP A 253 -7.56 27.43 4.65
N GLY A 254 -7.32 26.34 3.93
CA GLY A 254 -7.73 26.17 2.53
C GLY A 254 -6.95 26.97 1.51
N THR A 255 -5.83 27.60 1.87
CA THR A 255 -5.08 28.52 0.99
C THR A 255 -3.87 27.89 0.31
N LYS A 256 -3.40 26.74 0.79
CA LYS A 256 -2.19 26.07 0.29
C LYS A 256 -2.43 24.60 -0.01
N ILE A 257 -1.63 24.04 -0.90
CA ILE A 257 -1.71 22.65 -1.33
C ILE A 257 -0.33 22.03 -1.17
N ALA A 258 -0.25 20.95 -0.36
CA ALA A 258 0.98 20.17 -0.22
C ALA A 258 0.97 18.94 -1.14
N LEU A 259 2.14 18.64 -1.70
CA LEU A 259 2.39 17.58 -2.66
C LEU A 259 3.74 16.91 -2.38
N SER A 260 3.87 15.62 -2.70
CA SER A 260 5.17 14.97 -2.83
C SER A 260 5.49 14.85 -4.31
N LEU A 261 6.59 15.47 -4.77
CA LEU A 261 6.97 15.56 -6.19
C LEU A 261 8.43 15.17 -6.40
N PRO A 262 8.76 14.36 -7.43
CA PRO A 262 10.14 13.95 -7.74
C PRO A 262 10.81 14.90 -8.74
N MET A 263 10.71 16.22 -8.56
CA MET A 263 11.13 17.22 -9.56
C MET A 263 12.65 17.26 -9.77
N ASP A 264 13.43 17.00 -8.73
CA ASP A 264 14.90 16.94 -8.76
C ASP A 264 15.45 15.50 -8.81
N GLY A 265 14.56 14.50 -8.98
CA GLY A 265 14.93 13.09 -9.02
C GLY A 265 14.63 12.32 -7.73
N TRP A 266 14.16 13.00 -6.67
CA TRP A 266 13.77 12.44 -5.38
C TRP A 266 12.40 12.95 -4.98
N ASP A 267 11.63 12.14 -4.24
CA ASP A 267 10.31 12.56 -3.77
C ASP A 267 10.48 13.54 -2.60
N HIS A 268 10.21 14.81 -2.85
CA HIS A 268 10.32 15.90 -1.86
C HIS A 268 8.99 16.57 -1.61
N VAL A 269 8.88 17.23 -0.44
CA VAL A 269 7.71 18.01 -0.04
C VAL A 269 7.71 19.34 -0.78
N HIS A 270 6.58 19.64 -1.44
CA HIS A 270 6.31 20.89 -2.11
C HIS A 270 5.02 21.51 -1.60
N VAL A 271 4.94 22.81 -1.59
CA VAL A 271 3.72 23.57 -1.34
C VAL A 271 3.43 24.49 -2.53
N VAL A 272 2.16 24.58 -2.89
CA VAL A 272 1.64 25.53 -3.87
C VAL A 272 0.69 26.48 -3.15
N ASP A 273 0.90 27.77 -3.28
CA ASP A 273 -0.04 28.80 -2.85
C ASP A 273 -1.20 28.87 -3.85
N ALA A 274 -2.44 28.76 -3.37
CA ALA A 274 -3.60 28.62 -4.24
C ALA A 274 -3.99 29.93 -4.96
N GLU A 275 -3.64 31.11 -4.40
CA GLU A 275 -3.94 32.40 -4.97
C GLU A 275 -2.89 32.83 -6.01
N THR A 276 -1.61 32.69 -5.66
CA THR A 276 -0.50 33.15 -6.52
C THR A 276 -0.06 32.08 -7.51
N GLU A 277 -0.46 30.81 -7.29
CA GLU A 277 -0.02 29.60 -8.02
C GLU A 277 1.51 29.39 -7.95
N GLU A 278 2.20 30.05 -7.00
CA GLU A 278 3.63 29.85 -6.77
C GLU A 278 3.89 28.54 -6.06
N ARG A 279 4.86 27.76 -6.60
CA ARG A 279 5.27 26.50 -6.01
C ARG A 279 6.63 26.64 -5.33
N THR A 280 6.71 26.20 -4.08
CA THR A 280 7.95 26.13 -3.30
C THR A 280 8.29 24.68 -2.99
N GLN A 281 9.54 24.27 -3.27
CA GLN A 281 10.09 23.00 -2.78
C GLN A 281 10.62 23.22 -1.37
N LEU A 282 10.08 22.49 -0.37
CA LEU A 282 10.42 22.69 1.04
C LEU A 282 11.57 21.82 1.52
N THR A 283 11.80 20.67 0.86
CA THR A 283 12.87 19.72 1.23
C THR A 283 13.71 19.38 0.02
N GLU A 284 14.99 19.05 0.25
CA GLU A 284 15.95 18.71 -0.80
C GLU A 284 16.98 17.70 -0.31
N GLY A 285 17.58 16.90 -1.21
CA GLY A 285 18.66 15.95 -0.89
C GLY A 285 18.55 14.64 -1.65
N LEU A 286 19.45 13.71 -1.37
CA LEU A 286 19.49 12.38 -2.00
C LEU A 286 18.72 11.36 -1.14
N PHE A 287 17.44 11.61 -0.93
CA PHE A 287 16.52 10.81 -0.12
C PHE A 287 15.07 11.06 -0.54
N GLU A 288 14.16 10.19 -0.14
CA GLU A 288 12.73 10.34 -0.38
C GLU A 288 11.99 10.75 0.90
N ASP A 289 11.20 11.81 0.83
CA ASP A 289 10.24 12.20 1.85
C ASP A 289 8.91 11.46 1.62
N LYS A 290 8.96 10.14 1.93
CA LYS A 290 7.90 9.19 1.62
C LYS A 290 7.87 8.07 2.66
N GLY A 291 6.68 7.76 3.17
CA GLY A 291 6.48 6.69 4.15
C GLY A 291 6.39 5.31 3.50
N VAL A 292 5.20 4.88 3.19
CA VAL A 292 4.88 3.77 2.29
C VAL A 292 4.56 4.32 0.90
N ALA A 293 4.19 3.48 -0.08
CA ALA A 293 4.16 3.84 -1.49
C ALA A 293 3.46 5.17 -1.81
N ASP A 294 2.32 5.46 -1.18
CA ASP A 294 1.44 6.58 -1.51
C ASP A 294 1.23 7.57 -0.35
N ALA A 295 2.08 7.51 0.68
CA ALA A 295 1.96 8.41 1.82
C ALA A 295 2.31 9.85 1.43
N THR A 296 1.38 10.76 1.68
CA THR A 296 1.52 12.21 1.46
C THR A 296 1.88 12.94 2.74
N PRO A 297 2.53 14.13 2.63
CA PRO A 297 2.69 15.02 3.79
C PRO A 297 1.33 15.39 4.39
N ARG A 298 1.29 15.62 5.71
CA ARG A 298 0.10 16.04 6.44
C ARG A 298 0.33 17.41 7.06
N TRP A 299 -0.65 18.26 6.98
CA TRP A 299 -0.60 19.54 7.64
C TRP A 299 -0.71 19.37 9.17
N LEU A 300 0.21 19.98 9.90
CA LEU A 300 0.16 20.13 11.36
C LEU A 300 -0.68 21.38 11.72
N ASP A 301 -0.44 22.44 10.96
CA ASP A 301 -1.14 23.73 10.99
C ASP A 301 -1.06 24.38 9.58
N ASP A 302 -1.40 25.67 9.45
CA ASP A 302 -1.41 26.37 8.15
C ASP A 302 -0.01 26.65 7.56
N GLU A 303 1.06 26.43 8.34
CA GLU A 303 2.44 26.78 7.99
C GLU A 303 3.41 25.60 8.12
N THR A 304 2.99 24.48 8.68
CA THR A 304 3.86 23.34 9.01
C THR A 304 3.28 22.02 8.51
N LEU A 305 4.14 21.23 7.90
CA LEU A 305 3.82 19.87 7.41
C LEU A 305 4.60 18.81 8.17
N VAL A 306 3.98 17.62 8.34
CA VAL A 306 4.61 16.43 8.91
C VAL A 306 4.67 15.33 7.85
N PHE A 307 5.81 14.64 7.78
CA PHE A 307 6.05 13.59 6.79
C PHE A 307 7.05 12.55 7.30
N ALA A 308 7.08 11.40 6.63
CA ALA A 308 8.09 10.38 6.84
C ALA A 308 9.21 10.50 5.79
N SER A 309 10.46 10.27 6.20
CA SER A 309 11.63 10.40 5.34
C SER A 309 12.64 9.30 5.60
N ASN A 310 13.37 8.89 4.55
CA ASN A 310 14.51 7.97 4.66
C ASN A 310 15.88 8.68 4.63
N ARG A 311 15.91 9.98 4.92
CA ARG A 311 17.14 10.80 4.84
C ARG A 311 18.30 10.32 5.71
N ASN A 312 18.01 9.60 6.79
CA ASN A 312 19.04 9.09 7.70
C ASN A 312 19.53 7.69 7.29
N ASP A 313 18.66 6.87 6.72
CA ASP A 313 18.93 5.50 6.28
C ASP A 313 17.90 5.05 5.25
N PRO A 314 18.29 4.49 4.09
CA PRO A 314 17.34 4.09 3.06
C PRO A 314 16.32 3.05 3.52
N GLY A 315 16.68 2.18 4.46
CA GLY A 315 15.82 1.12 5.00
C GLY A 315 14.93 1.56 6.16
N GLN A 316 15.09 2.77 6.66
CA GLN A 316 14.33 3.29 7.79
C GLN A 316 13.42 4.45 7.38
N ARG A 317 12.48 4.78 8.24
CA ARG A 317 11.64 5.98 8.11
C ARG A 317 11.57 6.69 9.45
N HIS A 318 11.97 7.95 9.46
CA HIS A 318 11.84 8.85 10.59
C HIS A 318 10.79 9.91 10.28
N LEU A 319 10.21 10.52 11.30
CA LEU A 319 9.21 11.57 11.11
C LEU A 319 9.83 12.94 11.32
N PHE A 320 9.52 13.85 10.41
CA PHE A 320 9.99 15.21 10.39
C PHE A 320 8.82 16.17 10.21
N SER A 321 9.00 17.40 10.67
CA SER A 321 8.20 18.53 10.21
C SER A 321 9.03 19.43 9.28
N VAL A 322 8.35 20.19 8.42
CA VAL A 322 8.93 21.26 7.65
C VAL A 322 7.98 22.44 7.61
N SER A 323 8.50 23.63 7.89
CA SER A 323 7.72 24.88 7.73
C SER A 323 7.69 25.33 6.27
N ILE A 324 6.74 26.21 5.93
CA ILE A 324 6.70 26.87 4.61
C ILE A 324 7.95 27.71 4.33
N ASP A 325 8.72 28.09 5.36
CA ASP A 325 10.01 28.76 5.26
C ASP A 325 11.21 27.79 5.08
N CYS A 326 10.93 26.51 4.79
CA CYS A 326 11.91 25.43 4.54
C CYS A 326 12.73 25.00 5.77
N GLU A 327 12.29 25.29 6.99
CA GLU A 327 12.94 24.82 8.21
C GLU A 327 12.46 23.39 8.54
N THR A 328 13.38 22.41 8.45
CA THR A 328 13.08 21.00 8.75
C THR A 328 13.50 20.66 10.18
N THR A 329 12.59 20.04 10.95
CA THR A 329 12.84 19.59 12.34
C THR A 329 12.53 18.10 12.49
N PRO A 330 13.42 17.29 13.10
CA PRO A 330 13.11 15.91 13.42
C PRO A 330 12.07 15.84 14.55
N LEU A 331 11.04 15.00 14.38
CA LEU A 331 9.99 14.76 15.38
C LEU A 331 10.12 13.38 16.03
N VAL A 332 10.42 12.35 15.24
CA VAL A 332 10.61 10.97 15.71
C VAL A 332 11.82 10.37 14.99
N GLU A 333 12.90 10.16 15.73
CA GLU A 333 14.13 9.56 15.24
C GLU A 333 14.35 8.14 15.80
N THR A 334 13.34 7.53 16.40
CA THR A 334 13.41 6.13 16.84
C THR A 334 13.76 5.24 15.65
N PRO A 335 14.85 4.45 15.72
CA PRO A 335 15.25 3.56 14.62
C PRO A 335 14.12 2.62 14.20
N GLY A 336 13.98 2.39 12.89
CA GLY A 336 12.96 1.56 12.29
C GLY A 336 12.07 2.31 11.29
N THR A 337 10.87 1.80 11.10
CA THR A 337 9.87 2.37 10.19
C THR A 337 8.80 3.09 10.99
N ASN A 338 8.81 4.43 10.93
CA ASN A 338 7.78 5.29 11.53
C ASN A 338 6.98 5.91 10.39
N VAL A 339 5.71 5.56 10.28
CA VAL A 339 4.85 5.92 9.13
C VAL A 339 3.42 6.27 9.56
N HIS A 340 2.64 6.77 8.61
CA HIS A 340 1.27 7.22 8.82
C HIS A 340 1.16 8.29 9.92
N PRO A 341 1.98 9.36 9.88
CA PRO A 341 1.86 10.43 10.86
C PRO A 341 0.47 11.05 10.80
N ARG A 342 -0.14 11.23 11.97
CA ARG A 342 -1.44 11.88 12.16
C ARG A 342 -1.32 12.88 13.29
N PRO A 343 -1.18 14.18 12.97
CA PRO A 343 -1.27 15.24 13.98
C PRO A 343 -2.63 15.21 14.67
N ALA A 344 -2.63 15.38 15.99
CA ALA A 344 -3.85 15.61 16.74
C ALA A 344 -4.36 17.05 16.52
N PRO A 345 -5.65 17.32 16.77
CA PRO A 345 -6.20 18.67 16.63
C PRO A 345 -5.54 19.73 17.52
N ASP A 346 -4.85 19.30 18.60
CA ASP A 346 -4.09 20.19 19.49
C ASP A 346 -2.80 20.76 18.86
N GLY A 347 -2.33 20.16 17.73
CA GLY A 347 -1.07 20.51 17.10
C GLY A 347 0.18 20.11 17.90
N GLU A 348 0.03 19.47 19.06
CA GLU A 348 1.12 19.15 19.99
C GLU A 348 1.41 17.65 20.10
N THR A 349 0.49 16.83 19.59
CA THR A 349 0.55 15.36 19.67
C THR A 349 0.53 14.74 18.27
N LEU A 350 1.36 13.71 18.05
CA LEU A 350 1.45 12.98 16.80
C LEU A 350 1.22 11.49 17.04
N ALA A 351 0.22 10.91 16.38
CA ALA A 351 0.04 9.46 16.32
C ALA A 351 0.70 8.88 15.06
N TYR A 352 1.23 7.66 15.16
CA TYR A 352 1.88 6.97 14.05
C TYR A 352 1.99 5.47 14.27
N VAL A 353 2.30 4.75 13.19
CA VAL A 353 2.65 3.32 13.24
C VAL A 353 4.17 3.19 13.26
N HIS A 354 4.68 2.39 14.20
CA HIS A 354 6.08 2.07 14.35
C HIS A 354 6.33 0.57 14.17
N ALA A 355 7.39 0.22 13.47
CA ALA A 355 7.95 -1.13 13.41
C ALA A 355 9.48 -1.05 13.36
N ASP A 356 10.19 -2.04 13.90
CA ASP A 356 11.65 -2.07 13.85
C ASP A 356 12.19 -3.49 13.59
N ARG A 357 13.48 -3.71 13.79
CA ARG A 357 14.15 -5.00 13.57
C ARG A 357 13.59 -6.14 14.42
N THR A 358 13.11 -5.81 15.62
CA THR A 358 12.69 -6.77 16.65
C THR A 358 11.23 -6.64 17.04
N ARG A 359 10.49 -5.68 16.45
CA ARG A 359 9.09 -5.39 16.77
C ARG A 359 8.25 -5.32 15.52
N SER A 360 7.18 -6.11 15.51
CA SER A 360 6.10 -5.97 14.53
C SER A 360 5.35 -4.65 14.72
N PRO A 361 4.56 -4.19 13.75
CA PRO A 361 3.91 -2.88 13.80
C PRO A 361 3.08 -2.65 15.07
N GLU A 362 3.23 -1.47 15.65
CA GLU A 362 2.48 -1.01 16.82
C GLU A 362 2.08 0.46 16.69
N LEU A 363 1.00 0.84 17.35
CA LEU A 363 0.56 2.23 17.45
C LEU A 363 1.34 2.95 18.55
N ARG A 364 1.81 4.14 18.21
CA ARG A 364 2.50 5.07 19.13
C ARG A 364 1.95 6.47 19.02
N VAL A 365 2.09 7.21 20.10
CA VAL A 365 1.93 8.66 20.13
C VAL A 365 3.22 9.31 20.64
N SER A 366 3.52 10.51 20.14
CA SER A 366 4.66 11.30 20.57
C SER A 366 4.24 12.77 20.72
N SER A 367 4.75 13.44 21.75
CA SER A 367 4.65 14.90 21.82
C SER A 367 5.56 15.52 20.78
N VAL A 368 5.06 16.51 20.05
CA VAL A 368 5.80 17.33 19.08
C VAL A 368 6.02 18.76 19.56
N ALA A 369 5.54 19.09 20.77
CA ALA A 369 5.81 20.37 21.42
C ALA A 369 7.28 20.51 21.81
N ASP A 370 7.72 21.74 22.02
CA ASP A 370 9.11 22.08 22.41
C ASP A 370 9.62 21.23 23.58
N GLY A 371 10.67 20.45 23.35
CA GLY A 371 11.30 19.59 24.35
C GLY A 371 11.75 18.25 23.80
N GLU A 372 12.18 17.35 24.69
CA GLU A 372 12.48 15.98 24.28
C GLU A 372 11.19 15.24 23.91
N PRO A 373 11.12 14.56 22.74
CA PRO A 373 9.95 13.80 22.33
C PRO A 373 9.59 12.76 23.38
N ARG A 374 8.38 12.82 23.91
CA ARG A 374 7.86 11.80 24.83
C ARG A 374 7.00 10.82 24.05
N THR A 375 7.60 9.70 23.66
CA THR A 375 6.91 8.64 22.96
C THR A 375 6.23 7.67 23.91
N ARG A 376 4.99 7.31 23.62
CA ARG A 376 4.21 6.28 24.32
C ARG A 376 3.74 5.22 23.32
N ARG A 377 3.83 3.96 23.71
CA ARG A 377 3.27 2.81 23.01
C ARG A 377 1.81 2.64 23.42
N LEU A 378 0.90 2.64 22.46
CA LEU A 378 -0.54 2.38 22.68
C LEU A 378 -0.88 0.90 22.51
N THR A 379 -0.19 0.22 21.61
CA THR A 379 -0.27 -1.23 21.44
C THR A 379 1.11 -1.87 21.65
N ARG A 380 1.15 -3.19 21.76
CA ARG A 380 2.41 -3.94 21.90
C ARG A 380 2.60 -4.88 20.73
N SER A 381 3.84 -4.99 20.29
CA SER A 381 4.25 -5.96 19.28
C SER A 381 4.01 -7.39 19.74
N SER A 382 3.30 -8.18 18.94
CA SER A 382 2.99 -9.58 19.25
C SER A 382 4.24 -10.46 19.29
N VAL A 383 5.30 -10.09 18.56
CA VAL A 383 6.54 -10.87 18.51
C VAL A 383 7.38 -10.78 19.79
N GLU A 384 7.06 -9.85 20.71
CA GLU A 384 7.67 -9.81 22.05
C GLU A 384 7.35 -11.05 22.91
N GLU A 385 6.28 -11.78 22.55
CA GLU A 385 5.87 -13.02 23.24
C GLU A 385 6.43 -14.29 22.59
N TRP A 386 7.23 -14.16 21.52
CA TRP A 386 7.83 -15.30 20.86
C TRP A 386 8.86 -16.01 21.76
N PRO A 387 8.97 -17.34 21.64
CA PRO A 387 9.88 -18.13 22.49
C PRO A 387 11.36 -17.83 22.26
N THR A 388 11.72 -17.35 21.06
CA THR A 388 13.04 -16.83 20.71
C THR A 388 12.91 -15.43 20.12
N PRO A 389 13.85 -14.52 20.41
CA PRO A 389 13.86 -13.20 19.77
C PRO A 389 13.96 -13.31 18.25
N PRO A 390 13.34 -12.39 17.49
CA PRO A 390 13.55 -12.29 16.05
C PRO A 390 15.04 -12.08 15.70
N VAL A 391 15.44 -12.59 14.54
CA VAL A 391 16.76 -12.33 13.95
C VAL A 391 16.80 -10.89 13.44
N GLU A 392 17.84 -10.13 13.79
CA GLU A 392 18.00 -8.78 13.28
C GLU A 392 18.48 -8.82 11.82
N PRO A 393 17.79 -8.07 10.90
CA PRO A 393 18.21 -8.02 9.51
C PRO A 393 19.56 -7.29 9.36
N GLU A 394 20.39 -7.83 8.50
CA GLU A 394 21.65 -7.22 8.10
C GLU A 394 21.49 -6.63 6.68
N ARG A 395 21.82 -5.34 6.50
CA ARG A 395 21.85 -4.74 5.17
C ARG A 395 23.03 -5.30 4.39
N VAL A 396 22.75 -5.83 3.21
CA VAL A 396 23.75 -6.35 2.28
C VAL A 396 23.63 -5.63 0.93
N GLU A 397 24.75 -5.56 0.22
CA GLU A 397 24.84 -4.92 -1.09
C GLU A 397 25.53 -5.86 -2.06
N PHE A 398 25.07 -5.92 -3.31
CA PHE A 398 25.70 -6.68 -4.39
C PHE A 398 25.51 -5.99 -5.73
N GLU A 399 26.45 -6.24 -6.65
CA GLU A 399 26.43 -5.65 -7.99
C GLU A 399 25.53 -6.44 -8.93
N SER A 400 24.64 -5.73 -9.67
CA SER A 400 23.77 -6.28 -10.68
C SER A 400 23.60 -5.32 -11.85
N ALA A 401 23.90 -5.76 -13.06
CA ALA A 401 23.76 -4.98 -14.30
C ALA A 401 24.23 -3.52 -14.19
N GLY A 402 25.40 -3.32 -13.55
CA GLY A 402 26.04 -2.01 -13.38
C GLY A 402 25.44 -1.12 -12.30
N ARG A 403 24.62 -1.67 -11.39
CA ARG A 403 24.08 -1.00 -10.22
C ARG A 403 24.36 -1.78 -8.93
N CYS A 404 24.52 -1.05 -7.84
CA CYS A 404 24.50 -1.63 -6.52
C CYS A 404 23.04 -1.85 -6.07
N ILE A 405 22.72 -3.06 -5.67
CA ILE A 405 21.38 -3.47 -5.21
C ILE A 405 21.45 -3.77 -3.71
N ASP A 406 20.52 -3.18 -2.97
CA ASP A 406 20.36 -3.41 -1.53
C ASP A 406 19.47 -4.63 -1.25
N GLY A 407 19.82 -5.35 -0.19
CA GLY A 407 18.98 -6.38 0.39
C GLY A 407 19.07 -6.38 1.93
N TYR A 408 18.16 -7.11 2.55
CA TYR A 408 18.16 -7.35 3.99
C TYR A 408 18.22 -8.85 4.25
N LEU A 409 19.33 -9.30 4.85
CA LEU A 409 19.60 -10.70 5.16
C LEU A 409 19.22 -11.02 6.60
N LEU A 410 18.38 -12.03 6.81
CA LEU A 410 18.20 -12.69 8.10
C LEU A 410 19.20 -13.85 8.16
N ASP A 411 20.27 -13.67 8.92
CA ASP A 411 21.29 -14.69 9.14
C ASP A 411 20.82 -15.67 10.24
N PRO A 412 20.50 -16.92 9.90
CA PRO A 412 19.95 -17.87 10.86
C PRO A 412 20.91 -18.21 12.01
N ARG A 413 22.23 -17.97 11.84
CA ARG A 413 23.25 -18.19 12.89
C ARG A 413 23.09 -17.22 14.07
N GLN A 414 22.31 -16.13 13.91
CA GLN A 414 21.97 -15.22 15.01
C GLN A 414 20.82 -15.76 15.87
N SER A 415 20.11 -16.81 15.43
CA SER A 415 19.01 -17.39 16.19
C SER A 415 19.50 -18.41 17.22
N ASP A 416 19.10 -18.24 18.47
CA ASP A 416 19.38 -19.22 19.54
C ASP A 416 18.73 -20.59 19.27
N ALA A 417 17.85 -20.70 18.29
CA ALA A 417 17.16 -21.95 17.92
C ALA A 417 17.98 -22.81 16.94
N VAL A 418 19.06 -22.27 16.34
CA VAL A 418 19.89 -22.96 15.34
C VAL A 418 21.19 -23.45 15.98
N ASP A 419 21.34 -24.77 16.06
CA ASP A 419 22.53 -25.40 16.70
C ASP A 419 23.67 -25.67 15.70
N ASP A 420 23.40 -25.98 14.44
CA ASP A 420 24.37 -26.21 13.37
C ASP A 420 24.31 -25.07 12.35
N ALA A 421 25.47 -24.50 12.07
CA ALA A 421 25.59 -23.27 11.28
C ALA A 421 26.34 -23.47 9.96
N THR A 422 26.33 -24.69 9.42
CA THR A 422 27.00 -25.04 8.15
C THR A 422 26.02 -25.71 7.19
N ASP A 423 26.22 -25.49 5.90
CA ASP A 423 25.41 -26.08 4.83
C ASP A 423 23.89 -25.80 5.02
N LEU A 424 23.57 -24.52 5.35
CA LEU A 424 22.21 -24.09 5.61
C LEU A 424 21.47 -23.76 4.31
N PRO A 425 20.17 -24.11 4.20
CA PRO A 425 19.37 -23.70 3.06
C PRO A 425 19.09 -22.20 3.05
N ALA A 426 18.75 -21.67 1.88
CA ALA A 426 18.49 -20.23 1.74
C ALA A 426 17.24 -19.93 0.91
N VAL A 427 16.67 -18.74 1.08
CA VAL A 427 15.50 -18.26 0.36
C VAL A 427 15.70 -16.81 -0.06
N VAL A 428 15.57 -16.52 -1.35
CA VAL A 428 15.39 -15.15 -1.85
C VAL A 428 13.91 -14.80 -1.81
N CYS A 429 13.55 -13.77 -1.05
CA CYS A 429 12.21 -13.25 -0.94
C CYS A 429 12.06 -12.03 -1.84
N VAL A 430 11.17 -12.12 -2.84
CA VAL A 430 10.93 -11.09 -3.83
C VAL A 430 9.60 -10.40 -3.57
N HIS A 431 9.66 -9.09 -3.27
CA HIS A 431 8.45 -8.32 -2.99
C HIS A 431 7.61 -8.06 -4.25
N GLY A 432 6.31 -7.83 -4.07
CA GLY A 432 5.41 -7.40 -5.13
C GLY A 432 5.48 -5.90 -5.42
N GLY A 433 4.66 -5.44 -6.34
CA GLY A 433 4.53 -4.05 -6.64
C GLY A 433 4.77 -3.66 -8.10
N PRO A 434 5.95 -3.33 -8.59
CA PRO A 434 7.30 -3.31 -8.00
C PRO A 434 7.61 -2.14 -7.06
N MET A 435 6.81 -1.07 -7.07
CA MET A 435 7.02 0.16 -6.28
C MET A 435 6.83 -0.08 -4.77
N ARG A 436 7.65 -0.95 -4.21
CA ARG A 436 7.73 -1.27 -2.79
C ARG A 436 9.19 -1.29 -2.36
N GLN A 437 9.42 -1.43 -1.08
CA GLN A 437 10.75 -1.57 -0.49
C GLN A 437 10.65 -2.45 0.75
N MET A 438 11.44 -3.51 0.80
CA MET A 438 11.71 -4.22 2.05
C MET A 438 12.67 -3.39 2.89
N ARG A 439 12.49 -3.43 4.21
CA ARG A 439 13.10 -2.47 5.12
C ARG A 439 13.99 -3.14 6.14
N ASP A 440 14.65 -2.30 6.91
CA ASP A 440 15.45 -2.69 8.06
C ASP A 440 14.54 -3.12 9.23
N GLY A 441 13.78 -4.21 9.04
CA GLY A 441 12.82 -4.74 9.99
C GLY A 441 11.43 -4.98 9.41
N TRP A 442 10.42 -5.05 10.29
CA TRP A 442 9.03 -5.31 9.87
C TRP A 442 8.48 -4.23 8.93
N HIS A 443 7.85 -4.69 7.87
CA HIS A 443 7.10 -3.81 6.99
C HIS A 443 5.74 -3.46 7.63
N PRO A 444 5.29 -2.19 7.63
CA PRO A 444 4.05 -1.77 8.28
C PRO A 444 2.79 -2.30 7.58
N SER A 445 2.84 -2.54 6.28
CA SER A 445 1.74 -3.16 5.53
C SER A 445 1.66 -4.66 5.83
N ARG A 446 0.46 -5.15 6.18
CA ARG A 446 0.22 -6.56 6.50
C ARG A 446 0.73 -7.53 5.44
N ALA A 447 0.51 -7.25 4.17
CA ALA A 447 0.90 -8.14 3.08
C ALA A 447 2.40 -8.50 3.16
N TYR A 448 3.26 -7.49 3.25
CA TYR A 448 4.71 -7.67 3.31
C TYR A 448 5.21 -7.96 4.74
N GLY A 449 4.52 -7.43 5.75
CA GLY A 449 4.79 -7.73 7.15
C GLY A 449 4.58 -9.21 7.48
N LEU A 450 3.52 -9.83 6.96
CA LEU A 450 3.27 -11.27 7.13
C LEU A 450 4.35 -12.12 6.44
N PHE A 451 4.79 -11.74 5.23
CA PHE A 451 5.92 -12.37 4.57
C PHE A 451 7.19 -12.24 5.42
N TYR A 452 7.51 -11.05 5.90
CA TYR A 452 8.66 -10.84 6.78
C TYR A 452 8.56 -11.71 8.05
N THR A 453 7.40 -11.76 8.68
CA THR A 453 7.14 -12.59 9.87
C THR A 453 7.38 -14.08 9.61
N TYR A 454 6.93 -14.57 8.44
CA TYR A 454 7.16 -15.97 8.08
C TYR A 454 8.65 -16.25 7.80
N HIS A 455 9.39 -15.33 7.22
CA HIS A 455 10.83 -15.49 7.02
C HIS A 455 11.61 -15.40 8.34
N GLN A 456 11.13 -14.66 9.34
CA GLN A 456 11.66 -14.75 10.71
C GLN A 456 11.47 -16.15 11.30
N TYR A 457 10.32 -16.78 11.04
CA TYR A 457 10.09 -18.17 11.39
C TYR A 457 11.06 -19.12 10.66
N LEU A 458 11.27 -18.93 9.35
CA LEU A 458 12.23 -19.72 8.57
C LEU A 458 13.67 -19.52 9.07
N ALA A 459 14.07 -18.30 9.40
CA ALA A 459 15.39 -18.02 9.98
C ALA A 459 15.60 -18.78 11.30
N ALA A 460 14.58 -18.83 12.18
CA ALA A 460 14.61 -19.65 13.39
C ALA A 460 14.62 -21.16 13.12
N LYS A 461 14.37 -21.60 11.87
CA LYS A 461 14.49 -22.99 11.39
C LYS A 461 15.80 -23.25 10.64
N GLY A 462 16.68 -22.26 10.55
CA GLY A 462 18.01 -22.42 9.92
C GLY A 462 18.07 -22.00 8.44
N TYR A 463 17.08 -21.28 7.90
CA TYR A 463 17.13 -20.74 6.55
C TYR A 463 17.75 -19.35 6.53
N ALA A 464 18.74 -19.10 5.67
CA ALA A 464 19.21 -17.77 5.34
C ALA A 464 18.17 -17.10 4.42
N CYS A 465 17.55 -15.99 4.87
CA CYS A 465 16.48 -15.34 4.12
C CYS A 465 16.91 -13.95 3.64
N LEU A 466 16.94 -13.72 2.33
CA LEU A 466 17.33 -12.45 1.72
C LEU A 466 16.14 -11.76 1.06
N PHE A 467 15.78 -10.60 1.58
CA PHE A 467 14.82 -9.69 0.95
C PHE A 467 15.56 -8.76 0.00
N VAL A 468 15.34 -8.94 -1.31
CA VAL A 468 15.98 -8.12 -2.33
C VAL A 468 15.16 -6.88 -2.66
N ASN A 469 15.79 -5.70 -2.69
CA ASN A 469 15.22 -4.45 -3.19
C ASN A 469 15.67 -4.23 -4.63
N TYR A 470 15.03 -4.95 -5.56
CA TYR A 470 15.34 -4.88 -6.97
C TYR A 470 14.92 -3.54 -7.58
N ARG A 471 15.55 -3.15 -8.72
CA ARG A 471 15.20 -1.91 -9.44
C ARG A 471 13.72 -1.88 -9.83
N GLY A 472 13.11 -0.69 -9.79
CA GLY A 472 11.67 -0.50 -9.87
C GLY A 472 11.04 -0.21 -8.51
N GLY A 473 11.76 -0.49 -7.39
CA GLY A 473 11.37 -0.18 -6.03
C GLY A 473 11.47 1.30 -5.66
N ILE A 474 10.96 1.65 -4.47
CA ILE A 474 11.01 3.00 -3.88
C ILE A 474 12.14 3.09 -2.83
N GLY A 475 12.49 4.33 -2.43
CA GLY A 475 13.49 4.60 -1.41
C GLY A 475 14.87 4.95 -1.97
N TYR A 476 15.06 4.81 -3.29
CA TYR A 476 16.34 4.96 -3.99
C TYR A 476 16.29 6.02 -5.11
N GLY A 477 15.25 6.85 -5.10
CA GLY A 477 15.04 7.92 -6.06
C GLY A 477 14.35 7.49 -7.36
N ARG A 478 14.00 8.50 -8.16
CA ARG A 478 13.22 8.34 -9.39
C ARG A 478 13.91 7.48 -10.44
N GLU A 479 15.23 7.63 -10.61
CA GLU A 479 15.98 6.87 -11.61
C GLU A 479 15.94 5.36 -11.33
N PHE A 480 16.07 4.95 -10.08
CA PHE A 480 15.97 3.56 -9.65
C PHE A 480 14.54 3.03 -9.84
N ARG A 481 13.55 3.80 -9.40
CA ARG A 481 12.12 3.46 -9.50
C ARG A 481 11.66 3.30 -10.95
N GLN A 482 12.17 4.09 -11.87
CA GLN A 482 11.83 4.07 -13.30
C GLN A 482 12.78 3.20 -14.14
N ALA A 483 13.72 2.49 -13.54
CA ALA A 483 14.72 1.71 -14.28
C ALA A 483 14.11 0.54 -15.06
N ILE A 484 12.91 0.08 -14.71
CA ILE A 484 12.18 -0.98 -15.43
C ILE A 484 11.29 -0.46 -16.58
N ALA A 485 11.23 0.85 -16.79
CA ALA A 485 10.44 1.41 -17.89
C ALA A 485 11.04 1.00 -19.26
N GLY A 486 10.22 0.38 -20.12
CA GLY A 486 10.62 -0.17 -21.40
C GLY A 486 11.51 -1.43 -21.32
N SER A 487 11.74 -1.99 -20.12
CA SER A 487 12.66 -3.13 -19.94
C SER A 487 12.18 -4.18 -18.93
N ARG A 488 10.91 -4.20 -18.57
CA ARG A 488 10.33 -5.20 -17.66
C ARG A 488 10.76 -6.63 -18.04
N GLY A 489 11.10 -7.43 -17.06
CA GLY A 489 11.53 -8.83 -17.24
C GLY A 489 13.00 -8.99 -17.61
N LYS A 490 13.81 -7.94 -17.49
CA LYS A 490 15.26 -7.97 -17.78
C LYS A 490 16.10 -7.68 -16.54
N ASP A 491 16.45 -6.42 -16.34
CA ASP A 491 17.43 -6.04 -15.34
C ASP A 491 16.96 -6.28 -13.90
N GLU A 492 15.66 -6.11 -13.59
CA GLU A 492 15.12 -6.44 -12.28
C GLU A 492 15.07 -7.94 -12.00
N ILE A 493 15.01 -8.75 -13.05
CA ILE A 493 15.12 -10.21 -12.93
C ILE A 493 16.58 -10.63 -12.72
N GLU A 494 17.53 -9.96 -13.38
CA GLU A 494 18.95 -10.09 -13.09
C GLU A 494 19.26 -9.73 -11.63
N ASP A 495 18.61 -8.69 -11.06
CA ASP A 495 18.77 -8.33 -9.63
C ASP A 495 18.35 -9.49 -8.71
N VAL A 496 17.25 -10.17 -9.04
CA VAL A 496 16.78 -11.35 -8.30
C VAL A 496 17.74 -12.54 -8.45
N ALA A 497 18.24 -12.79 -9.67
CA ALA A 497 19.22 -13.84 -9.90
C ALA A 497 20.52 -13.58 -9.12
N ARG A 498 21.02 -12.35 -9.13
CA ARG A 498 22.22 -11.94 -8.35
C ARG A 498 22.03 -12.07 -6.83
N ALA A 499 20.80 -11.86 -6.33
CA ALA A 499 20.49 -12.14 -4.93
C ALA A 499 20.65 -13.64 -4.60
N GLY A 500 20.23 -14.53 -5.49
CA GLY A 500 20.47 -15.97 -5.36
C GLY A 500 21.95 -16.33 -5.39
N GLU A 501 22.72 -15.76 -6.32
CA GLU A 501 24.17 -15.96 -6.40
C GLU A 501 24.90 -15.39 -5.17
N TYR A 502 24.42 -14.26 -4.62
CA TYR A 502 24.95 -13.72 -3.36
C TYR A 502 24.78 -14.72 -2.21
N LEU A 503 23.58 -15.32 -2.05
CA LEU A 503 23.36 -16.34 -1.02
C LEU A 503 24.28 -17.57 -1.23
N LYS A 504 24.43 -18.05 -2.46
CA LYS A 504 25.35 -19.16 -2.80
C LYS A 504 26.82 -18.84 -2.45
N SER A 505 27.20 -17.57 -2.40
CA SER A 505 28.57 -17.15 -2.06
C SER A 505 28.88 -17.15 -0.58
N LEU A 506 27.86 -17.28 0.29
CA LEU A 506 28.05 -17.30 1.74
C LEU A 506 28.59 -18.67 2.18
N ASP A 507 29.61 -18.67 3.00
CA ASP A 507 30.38 -19.88 3.41
C ASP A 507 29.58 -20.88 4.26
N TYR A 508 28.42 -20.48 4.75
CA TYR A 508 27.51 -21.28 5.58
C TYR A 508 26.23 -21.71 4.84
N VAL A 509 26.04 -21.27 3.59
CA VAL A 509 24.88 -21.61 2.78
C VAL A 509 25.21 -22.79 1.86
N ASP A 510 24.29 -23.76 1.80
CA ASP A 510 24.32 -24.81 0.78
C ASP A 510 23.94 -24.23 -0.58
N ALA A 511 24.91 -24.15 -1.48
CA ALA A 511 24.72 -23.55 -2.81
C ALA A 511 23.71 -24.31 -3.70
N ASP A 512 23.45 -25.58 -3.40
CA ASP A 512 22.48 -26.41 -4.12
C ASP A 512 21.07 -26.30 -3.53
N SER A 513 20.88 -25.58 -2.40
CA SER A 513 19.62 -25.46 -1.65
C SER A 513 19.19 -24.01 -1.49
N VAL A 514 19.03 -23.27 -2.60
CA VAL A 514 18.60 -21.87 -2.63
C VAL A 514 17.27 -21.74 -3.35
N ALA A 515 16.21 -21.41 -2.63
CA ALA A 515 14.86 -21.20 -3.14
C ALA A 515 14.62 -19.74 -3.55
N VAL A 516 13.64 -19.51 -4.44
CA VAL A 516 13.07 -18.19 -4.72
C VAL A 516 11.58 -18.17 -4.46
N TRP A 517 11.11 -17.14 -3.74
CA TRP A 517 9.70 -16.98 -3.39
C TRP A 517 9.22 -15.54 -3.52
N GLY A 518 8.07 -15.34 -4.17
CA GLY A 518 7.45 -14.02 -4.29
C GLY A 518 5.95 -14.01 -4.44
N LEU A 519 5.35 -12.85 -4.11
CA LEU A 519 3.94 -12.54 -4.25
C LEU A 519 3.74 -11.50 -5.36
N SER A 520 2.70 -11.66 -6.19
CA SER A 520 2.31 -10.64 -7.17
C SER A 520 3.43 -10.39 -8.20
N TYR A 521 3.96 -9.18 -8.29
CA TYR A 521 5.16 -8.92 -9.09
C TYR A 521 6.35 -9.78 -8.65
N GLY A 522 6.48 -10.10 -7.35
CA GLY A 522 7.49 -11.05 -6.86
C GLY A 522 7.23 -12.47 -7.37
N GLY A 523 5.96 -12.88 -7.47
CA GLY A 523 5.56 -14.13 -8.14
C GLY A 523 5.90 -14.13 -9.62
N TYR A 524 5.63 -13.03 -10.33
CA TYR A 524 6.08 -12.80 -11.70
C TYR A 524 7.60 -12.95 -11.82
N ALA A 525 8.37 -12.29 -10.95
CA ALA A 525 9.83 -12.37 -10.95
C ALA A 525 10.32 -13.79 -10.67
N THR A 526 9.66 -14.53 -9.78
CA THR A 526 9.92 -15.95 -9.51
C THR A 526 9.73 -16.78 -10.81
N LEU A 527 8.60 -16.62 -11.48
CA LEU A 527 8.34 -17.32 -12.74
C LEU A 527 9.36 -16.96 -13.82
N GLN A 528 9.67 -15.68 -13.98
CA GLN A 528 10.58 -15.17 -15.01
C GLN A 528 12.02 -15.65 -14.79
N VAL A 529 12.51 -15.58 -13.53
CA VAL A 529 13.91 -15.92 -13.21
C VAL A 529 14.19 -17.42 -13.41
N LEU A 530 13.23 -18.30 -13.12
CA LEU A 530 13.39 -19.75 -13.34
C LEU A 530 13.59 -20.09 -14.83
N GLY A 531 13.01 -19.31 -15.74
CA GLY A 531 13.15 -19.54 -17.17
C GLY A 531 14.32 -18.80 -17.83
N THR A 532 14.76 -17.69 -17.24
CA THR A 532 15.86 -16.88 -17.77
C THR A 532 17.21 -17.18 -17.12
N HIS A 533 17.21 -17.69 -15.86
CA HIS A 533 18.38 -18.06 -15.07
C HIS A 533 18.17 -19.43 -14.40
N PRO A 534 18.01 -20.52 -15.17
CA PRO A 534 17.58 -21.83 -14.65
C PRO A 534 18.53 -22.46 -13.64
N ASP A 535 19.83 -22.11 -13.68
CA ASP A 535 20.88 -22.68 -12.81
C ASP A 535 20.99 -22.00 -11.42
N VAL A 536 20.19 -20.95 -11.15
CA VAL A 536 20.39 -20.15 -9.94
C VAL A 536 19.65 -20.73 -8.74
N PHE A 537 18.44 -21.22 -8.91
CA PHE A 537 17.59 -21.66 -7.80
C PHE A 537 17.32 -23.17 -7.84
N SER A 538 17.07 -23.77 -6.68
CA SER A 538 16.69 -25.18 -6.56
C SER A 538 15.17 -25.39 -6.63
N VAL A 539 14.37 -24.39 -6.29
CA VAL A 539 12.90 -24.45 -6.31
C VAL A 539 12.31 -23.03 -6.41
N GLY A 540 11.18 -22.92 -7.11
CA GLY A 540 10.39 -21.70 -7.18
C GLY A 540 9.06 -21.79 -6.43
N ILE A 541 8.69 -20.71 -5.73
CA ILE A 541 7.40 -20.60 -5.02
C ILE A 541 6.69 -19.34 -5.50
N ASN A 542 5.66 -19.53 -6.30
CA ASN A 542 4.86 -18.47 -6.90
C ASN A 542 3.56 -18.27 -6.13
N LEU A 543 3.32 -17.06 -5.66
CA LEU A 543 2.03 -16.67 -5.10
C LEU A 543 1.41 -15.57 -5.97
N ALA A 544 0.34 -15.90 -6.69
CA ALA A 544 -0.46 -14.99 -7.52
C ALA A 544 0.41 -14.13 -8.49
N GLY A 545 1.40 -14.74 -9.15
CA GLY A 545 2.26 -14.07 -10.12
C GLY A 545 1.64 -14.05 -11.53
N LEU A 546 2.12 -13.11 -12.34
CA LEU A 546 1.73 -12.95 -13.74
C LEU A 546 2.53 -13.92 -14.62
N ALA A 547 1.89 -14.69 -15.48
CA ALA A 547 2.52 -15.63 -16.38
C ALA A 547 2.47 -15.19 -17.86
N ASP A 548 1.37 -14.55 -18.26
CA ASP A 548 1.13 -14.01 -19.58
C ASP A 548 0.71 -12.54 -19.48
N MET A 549 1.51 -11.67 -20.04
CA MET A 549 1.35 -10.22 -19.91
C MET A 549 0.26 -9.66 -20.83
N GLU A 550 0.04 -10.27 -22.02
CA GLU A 550 -1.04 -9.86 -22.90
C GLU A 550 -2.40 -10.27 -22.33
N LEU A 551 -2.50 -11.48 -21.80
CA LEU A 551 -3.70 -11.94 -21.09
C LEU A 551 -4.05 -11.03 -19.92
N TYR A 552 -3.05 -10.65 -19.09
CA TYR A 552 -3.24 -9.74 -17.99
C TYR A 552 -3.74 -8.36 -18.44
N ARG A 553 -3.14 -7.78 -19.47
CA ARG A 553 -3.55 -6.50 -20.04
C ARG A 553 -4.99 -6.55 -20.56
N GLY A 554 -5.34 -7.60 -21.29
CA GLY A 554 -6.70 -7.80 -21.79
C GLY A 554 -7.74 -7.88 -20.68
N TRP A 555 -7.44 -8.64 -19.62
CA TRP A 555 -8.28 -8.70 -18.43
C TRP A 555 -8.39 -7.35 -17.72
N ALA A 556 -7.29 -6.59 -17.57
CA ALA A 556 -7.29 -5.27 -16.94
C ALA A 556 -8.13 -4.26 -17.74
N GLU A 557 -8.15 -4.36 -19.07
CA GLU A 557 -9.00 -3.55 -19.94
C GLU A 557 -10.48 -3.92 -19.79
N GLU A 558 -10.83 -5.21 -19.79
CA GLU A 558 -12.18 -5.71 -19.63
C GLU A 558 -12.79 -5.37 -18.25
N THR A 559 -11.97 -5.41 -17.21
CA THR A 559 -12.37 -5.10 -15.82
C THR A 559 -12.31 -3.62 -15.47
N LYS A 560 -11.98 -2.77 -16.46
CA LYS A 560 -11.87 -1.31 -16.28
C LYS A 560 -10.82 -0.92 -15.23
N TYR A 561 -9.62 -1.51 -15.33
CA TYR A 561 -8.48 -1.19 -14.49
C TYR A 561 -7.42 -0.35 -15.27
N PRO A 562 -7.74 0.91 -15.61
CA PRO A 562 -6.94 1.75 -16.52
C PRO A 562 -5.52 2.03 -15.99
N ALA A 563 -5.36 2.06 -14.67
CA ALA A 563 -4.04 2.25 -14.05
C ALA A 563 -3.08 1.09 -14.35
N ALA A 564 -3.59 -0.17 -14.37
CA ALA A 564 -2.79 -1.33 -14.74
C ALA A 564 -2.44 -1.30 -16.24
N VAL A 565 -3.43 -1.04 -17.11
CA VAL A 565 -3.21 -0.95 -18.57
C VAL A 565 -2.12 0.06 -18.90
N SER A 566 -2.22 1.28 -18.37
CA SER A 566 -1.22 2.34 -18.59
C SER A 566 0.15 2.00 -18.03
N ALA A 567 0.22 1.39 -16.83
CA ALA A 567 1.46 1.01 -16.20
C ALA A 567 2.19 -0.10 -16.97
N GLU A 568 1.47 -1.08 -17.49
CA GLU A 568 2.08 -2.16 -18.26
C GLU A 568 2.62 -1.66 -19.60
N ALA A 569 1.89 -0.85 -20.36
CA ALA A 569 2.38 -0.26 -21.59
C ALA A 569 3.66 0.58 -21.36
N LEU A 570 3.76 1.33 -20.25
CA LEU A 570 4.99 2.04 -19.89
C LEU A 570 6.16 1.11 -19.57
N ARG A 571 5.93 0.02 -18.83
CA ARG A 571 6.95 -0.96 -18.46
C ARG A 571 7.45 -1.75 -19.66
N MET A 572 6.57 -2.01 -20.65
CA MET A 572 6.92 -2.69 -21.91
C MET A 572 7.56 -1.75 -22.93
N GLY A 573 7.37 -0.43 -22.80
CA GLY A 573 7.83 0.56 -23.77
C GLY A 573 6.88 0.82 -24.92
N GLY A 574 5.68 0.24 -24.89
CA GLY A 574 4.62 0.38 -25.87
C GLY A 574 3.53 -0.67 -25.70
N GLU A 575 2.48 -0.56 -26.48
CA GLU A 575 1.35 -1.49 -26.51
C GLU A 575 1.73 -2.83 -27.19
N PRO A 576 1.01 -3.94 -26.97
CA PRO A 576 1.33 -5.24 -27.58
C PRO A 576 1.46 -5.21 -29.10
N TRP A 577 0.61 -4.44 -29.78
CA TRP A 577 0.65 -4.29 -31.23
C TRP A 577 1.79 -3.38 -31.74
N GLU A 578 2.42 -2.61 -30.87
CA GLU A 578 3.58 -1.75 -31.18
C GLU A 578 4.91 -2.46 -30.93
N VAL A 579 5.00 -3.23 -29.85
CA VAL A 579 6.21 -3.92 -29.39
C VAL A 579 5.94 -5.39 -28.99
N PRO A 580 5.36 -6.23 -29.88
CA PRO A 580 4.90 -7.58 -29.51
C PRO A 580 6.02 -8.47 -28.95
N GLU A 581 7.21 -8.44 -29.56
CA GLU A 581 8.37 -9.23 -29.10
C GLU A 581 8.73 -8.89 -27.63
N ARG A 582 8.48 -7.66 -27.20
CA ARG A 582 8.77 -7.23 -25.84
C ARG A 582 7.77 -7.81 -24.84
N TRP A 583 6.50 -7.90 -25.24
CA TRP A 583 5.45 -8.55 -24.43
C TRP A 583 5.68 -10.04 -24.30
N ASP A 584 6.10 -10.71 -25.37
CA ASP A 584 6.49 -12.11 -25.36
C ASP A 584 7.68 -12.36 -24.42
N GLU A 585 8.78 -11.60 -24.58
CA GLU A 585 9.99 -11.71 -23.74
C GLU A 585 9.70 -11.48 -22.25
N ALA A 586 8.77 -10.61 -21.92
CA ALA A 586 8.38 -10.30 -20.56
C ALA A 586 7.32 -11.26 -20.00
N SER A 587 6.77 -12.17 -20.79
CA SER A 587 5.80 -13.18 -20.36
C SER A 587 6.52 -14.46 -19.92
N PRO A 588 6.51 -14.83 -18.62
CA PRO A 588 7.12 -16.06 -18.13
C PRO A 588 6.72 -17.32 -18.88
N ALA A 589 5.48 -17.38 -19.39
CA ALA A 589 4.97 -18.51 -20.16
C ALA A 589 5.88 -18.89 -21.36
N THR A 590 6.54 -17.90 -21.98
CA THR A 590 7.46 -18.13 -23.11
C THR A 590 8.77 -18.78 -22.71
N HIS A 591 9.11 -18.77 -21.42
CA HIS A 591 10.37 -19.28 -20.87
C HIS A 591 10.22 -20.60 -20.09
N MET A 592 9.00 -21.11 -19.88
CA MET A 592 8.74 -22.29 -19.05
C MET A 592 9.40 -23.58 -19.59
N ALA A 593 9.72 -23.65 -20.89
CA ALA A 593 10.48 -24.74 -21.43
C ALA A 593 11.90 -24.89 -20.81
N ASN A 594 12.45 -23.79 -20.30
CA ASN A 594 13.78 -23.75 -19.69
C ASN A 594 13.79 -24.10 -18.20
N TYR A 595 12.63 -24.30 -17.58
CA TYR A 595 12.59 -24.64 -16.14
C TYR A 595 13.30 -25.97 -15.91
N GLU A 596 14.25 -26.00 -14.99
CA GLU A 596 15.03 -27.18 -14.60
C GLU A 596 14.71 -27.67 -13.19
N VAL A 597 13.93 -26.86 -12.44
CA VAL A 597 13.58 -27.11 -11.04
C VAL A 597 12.07 -27.07 -10.82
N PRO A 598 11.55 -27.68 -9.74
CA PRO A 598 10.12 -27.68 -9.44
C PRO A 598 9.56 -26.29 -9.15
N LEU A 599 8.28 -26.08 -9.50
CA LEU A 599 7.53 -24.87 -9.23
C LEU A 599 6.27 -25.15 -8.40
N TYR A 600 6.10 -24.43 -7.32
CA TYR A 600 4.91 -24.51 -6.46
C TYR A 600 4.09 -23.23 -6.56
N ASN A 601 2.79 -23.38 -6.90
CA ASN A 601 1.91 -22.26 -7.17
C ASN A 601 0.77 -22.16 -6.17
N PHE A 602 0.42 -20.92 -5.80
CA PHE A 602 -0.71 -20.61 -4.90
C PHE A 602 -1.49 -19.43 -5.46
N HIS A 603 -2.83 -19.55 -5.60
CA HIS A 603 -3.64 -18.45 -6.11
C HIS A 603 -5.05 -18.47 -5.49
N GLY A 604 -5.61 -17.28 -5.22
CA GLY A 604 -6.99 -17.10 -4.81
C GLY A 604 -7.92 -16.95 -6.02
N THR A 605 -9.04 -17.69 -6.07
CA THR A 605 -9.96 -17.59 -7.23
C THR A 605 -10.77 -16.29 -7.27
N GLY A 606 -10.77 -15.50 -6.18
CA GLY A 606 -11.40 -14.18 -6.09
C GLY A 606 -10.40 -13.02 -6.22
N ASP A 607 -9.21 -13.28 -6.74
CA ASP A 607 -8.17 -12.28 -6.91
C ASP A 607 -8.64 -11.15 -7.84
N ARG A 608 -8.58 -9.89 -7.34
CA ARG A 608 -9.01 -8.69 -8.04
C ARG A 608 -7.86 -7.88 -8.64
N TYR A 609 -6.59 -8.32 -8.45
CA TYR A 609 -5.39 -7.64 -8.93
C TYR A 609 -4.65 -8.43 -9.99
N VAL A 610 -4.65 -9.76 -9.87
CA VAL A 610 -4.09 -10.70 -10.84
C VAL A 610 -5.12 -11.77 -11.10
N ASN A 611 -5.65 -11.79 -12.30
CA ASN A 611 -6.70 -12.73 -12.68
C ASN A 611 -6.27 -14.19 -12.54
N PHE A 612 -7.21 -15.03 -12.11
CA PHE A 612 -6.93 -16.44 -11.82
C PHE A 612 -6.45 -17.24 -13.04
N GLU A 613 -6.83 -16.84 -14.23
CA GLU A 613 -6.40 -17.43 -15.51
C GLU A 613 -4.87 -17.44 -15.68
N GLN A 614 -4.13 -16.59 -14.94
CA GLN A 614 -2.67 -16.64 -14.94
C GLN A 614 -2.14 -17.97 -14.37
N LEU A 615 -2.85 -18.56 -13.38
CA LEU A 615 -2.50 -19.88 -12.88
C LEU A 615 -2.83 -20.97 -13.93
N ASP A 616 -3.95 -20.85 -14.65
CA ASP A 616 -4.31 -21.81 -15.70
C ASP A 616 -3.24 -21.85 -16.80
N VAL A 617 -2.70 -20.69 -17.21
CA VAL A 617 -1.55 -20.59 -18.14
C VAL A 617 -0.33 -21.37 -17.65
N VAL A 618 0.03 -21.20 -16.37
CA VAL A 618 1.16 -21.94 -15.77
C VAL A 618 0.92 -23.44 -15.79
N VAL A 619 -0.26 -23.88 -15.35
CA VAL A 619 -0.61 -25.30 -15.25
C VAL A 619 -0.63 -25.96 -16.64
N GLU A 620 -1.25 -25.31 -17.64
CA GLU A 620 -1.31 -25.80 -19.01
C GLU A 620 0.09 -25.93 -19.61
N ALA A 621 0.89 -24.85 -19.55
CA ALA A 621 2.24 -24.82 -20.13
C ALA A 621 3.16 -25.88 -19.51
N LEU A 622 3.21 -25.99 -18.18
CA LEU A 622 4.08 -26.95 -17.50
C LEU A 622 3.62 -28.39 -17.69
N THR A 623 2.29 -28.63 -17.80
CA THR A 623 1.75 -29.96 -18.15
C THR A 623 2.17 -30.39 -19.55
N ASP A 624 2.03 -29.51 -20.54
CA ASP A 624 2.40 -29.82 -21.94
C ASP A 624 3.91 -30.01 -22.10
N LEU A 625 4.72 -29.32 -21.29
CA LEU A 625 6.17 -29.42 -21.27
C LEU A 625 6.70 -30.57 -20.40
N GLU A 626 5.81 -31.32 -19.70
CA GLU A 626 6.16 -32.41 -18.75
C GLU A 626 7.14 -31.94 -17.67
N LYS A 627 7.00 -30.68 -17.19
CA LYS A 627 7.80 -30.11 -16.10
C LYS A 627 7.21 -30.46 -14.74
N GLU A 628 8.06 -30.48 -13.70
CA GLU A 628 7.64 -30.71 -12.32
C GLU A 628 7.01 -29.47 -11.71
N PHE A 629 5.77 -29.58 -11.25
CA PHE A 629 5.06 -28.49 -10.56
C PHE A 629 3.94 -29.01 -9.67
N ASP A 630 3.49 -28.14 -8.78
CA ASP A 630 2.24 -28.30 -8.00
C ASP A 630 1.48 -26.99 -7.97
N ALA A 631 0.14 -27.04 -7.84
CA ALA A 631 -0.72 -25.88 -7.85
C ALA A 631 -1.87 -26.01 -6.87
N ASP A 632 -1.91 -25.14 -5.86
CA ASP A 632 -3.04 -24.97 -4.95
C ASP A 632 -3.83 -23.71 -5.32
N HIS A 633 -5.15 -23.85 -5.40
CA HIS A 633 -6.05 -22.71 -5.53
C HIS A 633 -7.01 -22.64 -4.33
N TYR A 634 -7.39 -21.41 -3.98
CA TYR A 634 -8.22 -21.14 -2.81
C TYR A 634 -9.51 -20.42 -3.19
N PRO A 635 -10.67 -21.14 -3.15
CA PRO A 635 -11.94 -20.57 -3.56
C PRO A 635 -12.34 -19.32 -2.75
N GLY A 636 -12.61 -18.21 -3.47
CA GLY A 636 -13.05 -16.95 -2.91
C GLY A 636 -11.98 -16.13 -2.18
N GLU A 637 -10.74 -16.62 -2.08
CA GLU A 637 -9.63 -15.81 -1.56
C GLU A 637 -9.18 -14.77 -2.59
N ASN A 638 -8.80 -13.58 -2.08
CA ASN A 638 -8.30 -12.47 -2.88
C ASN A 638 -6.77 -12.58 -3.06
N HIS A 639 -6.16 -11.56 -3.67
CA HIS A 639 -4.73 -11.42 -3.96
C HIS A 639 -3.83 -11.65 -2.74
N VAL A 640 -4.19 -11.04 -1.61
CA VAL A 640 -3.64 -11.38 -0.29
C VAL A 640 -4.72 -12.14 0.45
N PHE A 641 -4.46 -13.40 0.79
CA PHE A 641 -5.47 -14.23 1.42
C PHE A 641 -6.00 -13.61 2.70
N SER A 642 -7.32 -13.64 2.87
CA SER A 642 -7.99 -13.10 4.04
C SER A 642 -7.98 -14.08 5.20
N LYS A 643 -8.19 -15.39 4.92
CA LYS A 643 -8.39 -16.40 5.96
C LYS A 643 -7.07 -16.91 6.53
N ARG A 644 -6.98 -16.93 7.85
CA ARG A 644 -5.87 -17.52 8.59
C ARG A 644 -5.65 -19.01 8.26
N ALA A 645 -6.74 -19.75 8.02
CA ALA A 645 -6.68 -21.16 7.65
C ALA A 645 -5.98 -21.37 6.29
N THR A 646 -6.19 -20.48 5.33
CA THR A 646 -5.54 -20.49 4.03
C THR A 646 -4.04 -20.25 4.18
N TRP A 647 -3.65 -19.19 4.91
CA TRP A 647 -2.23 -18.92 5.19
C TRP A 647 -1.55 -20.06 5.93
N ARG A 648 -2.21 -20.66 6.94
CA ARG A 648 -1.67 -21.81 7.67
C ARG A 648 -1.40 -22.99 6.74
N ARG A 649 -2.31 -23.27 5.80
CA ARG A 649 -2.14 -24.32 4.80
C ARG A 649 -0.98 -23.99 3.85
N THR A 650 -0.94 -22.77 3.34
CA THR A 650 0.12 -22.30 2.44
C THR A 650 1.48 -22.38 3.11
N PHE A 651 1.67 -21.81 4.30
CA PHE A 651 2.95 -21.82 5.01
C PHE A 651 3.43 -23.25 5.36
N ARG A 652 2.53 -24.14 5.77
CA ARG A 652 2.89 -25.54 6.00
C ARG A 652 3.31 -26.27 4.73
N LYS A 653 2.71 -25.92 3.60
CA LYS A 653 3.11 -26.51 2.31
C LYS A 653 4.46 -25.95 1.87
N VAL A 654 4.66 -24.66 1.98
CA VAL A 654 5.95 -24.01 1.70
C VAL A 654 7.07 -24.58 2.58
N GLU A 655 6.84 -24.71 3.90
CA GLU A 655 7.83 -25.34 4.81
C GLU A 655 8.21 -26.75 4.34
N ARG A 656 7.23 -27.58 3.98
CA ARG A 656 7.49 -28.94 3.48
C ARG A 656 8.25 -28.93 2.16
N VAL A 657 7.88 -28.06 1.22
CA VAL A 657 8.58 -27.88 -0.06
C VAL A 657 10.04 -27.53 0.18
N LEU A 658 10.31 -26.56 1.04
CA LEU A 658 11.67 -26.14 1.39
C LEU A 658 12.46 -27.26 2.12
N GLU A 659 11.80 -28.19 2.80
CA GLU A 659 12.43 -29.35 3.44
C GLU A 659 12.70 -30.48 2.43
N ASP A 660 11.80 -30.70 1.46
CA ASP A 660 11.89 -31.79 0.48
C ASP A 660 12.91 -31.47 -0.65
N GLU A 661 13.10 -30.18 -0.97
CA GLU A 661 14.00 -29.67 -2.03
C GLU A 661 15.39 -29.24 -1.50
N ARG A 662 15.80 -29.79 -0.36
CA ARG A 662 17.14 -29.58 0.22
C ARG A 662 18.20 -30.43 -0.46
#